data_3c33b169724d0825301ff6a160ae3f06
#
_entry.id   3c33b169724d0825301ff6a160ae3f06
#
_cell.length_a   1.000
_cell.length_b   1.000
_cell.length_c   1.000
_cell.angle_alpha   90.00
_cell.angle_beta   90.00
_cell.angle_gamma   90.00
#
_symmetry.space_group_name_H-M   'P 1'
#
loop_
_entity.id
_entity.type
_entity.pdbx_description
1 polymer ?
#
loop_
_entity_poly.entity_id
_entity_poly.type
_entity_poly.pdbx_seq_one_letter_code
_entity_poly.pdbx_strand_id
1 'polypeptide(L)'
;LQALPRIQGRYYFAIFVLASATLSYQILITRFFSVMLYYHFAFAAISLAMLGLTRGAMEVYDKPARYTPERVSEEFARHASWFAMSGVGAMVAFLCVPLAVPADHVQTVLALTTFAFVMPFTESGVCITLLLTRLPYRGGWLYAADLSGAALGCLGVIFVLLAVDPVSATLWIGAFAAAAGWIVVRNTGDVRTLRLSCAVALTLAAAAAVHTGLDVSGKSHLGVFWAKGREQQGTLFERWNTYSRVRVTPVGVNTPFGWGFARAPETKIDQNYLDIDADASTVITRFDGDLGKLSYLKDDVINAAYLVQPPADVAVVGVGGGRDILSGLYFGAKSIRGIEINPAIFEVLTDKFADFSGHLDRVPGVSLVNAEARSYINHSKERYDLVQISLIDTWAATAAGGLTLTENRLYTVEAWGDFYRALKPGGLLSVSRWFDPNGHRGEFYRLVAIAADALQRKGVPATELPRHVIALNVDNIVTVITRPAAFTDAEWQGARARLQAQGFKILLGPDVAFDIVTSTLMSGKADAAFFASLPENIAPSTDDNPFFFYTARFGELVARPAAALTNNNAAINMTLVLIVVALCACAIYIAAPFVRLARRMPLSVLTPPVTYFSAIGMGFMLIEISQMQRLMVFLGHPVYGLSVVLFTILLFSGLGSATVGARAPRPGAVVARIAALLATLVAAGLLTPMLTDWARSAATDMRILFSVLLLAPPAFCMGMMFPLGLSIWRRHAELLPFFWSANGITSMFASVLGMALSIEFGIARTYALGACFYVVCAAMIVASRQVNRASSPGLIRRSIFFARLLRRWMDARVKPAHDERQGAITP
;
A
#
# COMPACT_ATOMS: atom_id res chain seq x y z
N LEU A 1 -49.52 -3.52 -11.00
CA LEU A 1 -48.03 -3.70 -10.95
C LEU A 1 -47.47 -3.52 -12.36
N GLN A 2 -47.23 -2.27 -12.83
CA GLN A 2 -46.54 -2.03 -14.08
C GLN A 2 -45.10 -2.61 -13.92
N ALA A 3 -44.75 -3.53 -14.83
CA ALA A 3 -43.39 -4.10 -14.87
C ALA A 3 -42.41 -2.95 -15.14
N LEU A 4 -41.50 -2.70 -14.21
CA LEU A 4 -40.42 -1.72 -14.39
C LEU A 4 -39.68 -2.02 -15.71
N PRO A 5 -39.38 -1.01 -16.56
CA PRO A 5 -38.71 -1.22 -17.83
C PRO A 5 -37.36 -1.95 -17.61
N ARG A 6 -37.06 -2.93 -18.45
CA ARG A 6 -35.82 -3.71 -18.39
C ARG A 6 -34.64 -2.82 -18.73
N ILE A 7 -33.63 -2.70 -17.82
CA ILE A 7 -32.33 -2.09 -18.15
C ILE A 7 -31.68 -2.98 -19.22
N GLN A 8 -31.29 -2.37 -20.33
CA GLN A 8 -30.67 -3.11 -21.44
C GLN A 8 -29.28 -3.60 -21.04
N GLY A 9 -28.91 -4.81 -21.48
CA GLY A 9 -27.61 -5.44 -21.12
C GLY A 9 -26.38 -4.57 -21.42
N ARG A 10 -26.48 -3.66 -22.42
CA ARG A 10 -25.43 -2.71 -22.80
C ARG A 10 -24.97 -1.79 -21.65
N TYR A 11 -25.87 -1.39 -20.74
CA TYR A 11 -25.50 -0.54 -19.60
C TYR A 11 -24.69 -1.30 -18.55
N TYR A 12 -25.02 -2.56 -18.30
CA TYR A 12 -24.24 -3.41 -17.41
C TYR A 12 -22.83 -3.64 -17.95
N PHE A 13 -22.74 -3.91 -19.26
CA PHE A 13 -21.44 -4.10 -19.92
C PHE A 13 -20.61 -2.81 -19.95
N ALA A 14 -21.25 -1.67 -20.25
CA ALA A 14 -20.54 -0.39 -20.31
C ALA A 14 -20.00 0.07 -18.96
N ILE A 15 -20.79 -0.06 -17.87
CA ILE A 15 -20.28 0.28 -16.52
C ILE A 15 -19.16 -0.67 -16.11
N PHE A 16 -19.26 -1.95 -16.44
CA PHE A 16 -18.22 -2.95 -16.19
C PHE A 16 -16.90 -2.57 -16.89
N VAL A 17 -16.94 -2.22 -18.18
CA VAL A 17 -15.74 -1.82 -18.93
C VAL A 17 -15.18 -0.49 -18.43
N LEU A 18 -16.03 0.49 -18.14
CA LEU A 18 -15.60 1.79 -17.63
C LEU A 18 -14.97 1.67 -16.22
N ALA A 19 -15.58 0.89 -15.34
CA ALA A 19 -15.03 0.65 -14.00
C ALA A 19 -13.68 -0.09 -14.06
N SER A 20 -13.56 -1.07 -14.98
CA SER A 20 -12.30 -1.73 -15.27
C SER A 20 -11.23 -0.73 -15.74
N ALA A 21 -11.56 0.13 -16.70
CA ALA A 21 -10.68 1.19 -17.21
C ALA A 21 -10.29 2.18 -16.11
N THR A 22 -11.24 2.58 -15.25
CA THR A 22 -11.03 3.56 -14.18
C THR A 22 -10.04 3.04 -13.13
N LEU A 23 -10.20 1.80 -12.66
CA LEU A 23 -9.30 1.22 -11.67
C LEU A 23 -7.94 0.87 -12.28
N SER A 24 -7.90 0.36 -13.50
CA SER A 24 -6.63 0.14 -14.23
C SER A 24 -5.85 1.45 -14.37
N TYR A 25 -6.52 2.55 -14.72
CA TYR A 25 -5.91 3.87 -14.84
C TYR A 25 -5.40 4.39 -13.49
N GLN A 26 -6.16 4.21 -12.39
CA GLN A 26 -5.73 4.59 -11.04
C GLN A 26 -4.44 3.87 -10.63
N ILE A 27 -4.36 2.56 -10.84
CA ILE A 27 -3.18 1.75 -10.52
C ILE A 27 -1.99 2.20 -11.36
N LEU A 28 -2.20 2.48 -12.65
CA LEU A 28 -1.17 2.97 -13.55
C LEU A 28 -0.58 4.32 -13.10
N ILE A 29 -1.44 5.28 -12.71
CA ILE A 29 -1.00 6.59 -12.22
C ILE A 29 -0.20 6.45 -10.92
N THR A 30 -0.57 5.53 -10.04
CA THR A 30 0.19 5.22 -8.82
C THR A 30 1.64 4.88 -9.17
N ARG A 31 1.86 4.10 -10.24
CA ARG A 31 3.19 3.76 -10.73
C ARG A 31 3.93 4.98 -11.31
N PHE A 32 3.24 5.79 -12.11
CA PHE A 32 3.84 7.02 -12.65
C PHE A 32 4.31 7.96 -11.55
N PHE A 33 3.49 8.19 -10.53
CA PHE A 33 3.85 9.08 -9.43
C PHE A 33 5.00 8.53 -8.60
N SER A 34 5.05 7.21 -8.37
CA SER A 34 6.17 6.57 -7.68
C SER A 34 7.50 6.78 -8.40
N VAL A 35 7.50 6.68 -9.74
CA VAL A 35 8.71 6.79 -10.56
C VAL A 35 9.12 8.25 -10.76
N MET A 36 8.20 9.13 -11.18
CA MET A 36 8.55 10.50 -11.59
C MET A 36 8.69 11.47 -10.42
N LEU A 37 7.94 11.25 -9.33
CA LEU A 37 8.00 12.08 -8.12
C LEU A 37 8.75 11.31 -7.01
N TYR A 38 7.99 10.73 -6.08
CA TYR A 38 8.49 9.86 -5.01
C TYR A 38 7.39 8.89 -4.61
N TYR A 39 7.75 7.77 -3.97
CA TYR A 39 6.81 6.74 -3.56
C TYR A 39 5.64 7.26 -2.70
N HIS A 40 5.84 8.30 -1.91
CA HIS A 40 4.79 8.89 -1.08
C HIS A 40 3.71 9.64 -1.90
N PHE A 41 4.00 10.10 -3.12
CA PHE A 41 2.99 10.64 -4.04
C PHE A 41 2.05 9.57 -4.62
N ALA A 42 2.42 8.31 -4.56
CA ALA A 42 1.55 7.22 -4.99
C ALA A 42 0.20 7.19 -4.23
N PHE A 43 0.18 7.66 -2.97
CA PHE A 43 -1.06 7.84 -2.19
C PHE A 43 -1.96 8.92 -2.75
N ALA A 44 -1.37 9.99 -3.28
CA ALA A 44 -2.12 11.04 -3.91
C ALA A 44 -2.99 10.48 -5.05
N ALA A 45 -2.53 9.45 -5.78
CA ALA A 45 -3.29 8.84 -6.88
C ALA A 45 -4.65 8.31 -6.41
N ILE A 46 -4.72 7.58 -5.28
CA ILE A 46 -5.98 7.07 -4.73
C ILE A 46 -6.87 8.24 -4.29
N SER A 47 -6.28 9.19 -3.56
CA SER A 47 -7.03 10.36 -3.07
C SER A 47 -7.58 11.21 -4.21
N LEU A 48 -6.80 11.42 -5.28
CA LEU A 48 -7.23 12.16 -6.47
C LEU A 48 -8.33 11.41 -7.25
N ALA A 49 -8.22 10.08 -7.35
CA ALA A 49 -9.26 9.26 -7.96
C ALA A 49 -10.59 9.36 -7.20
N MET A 50 -10.57 9.19 -5.88
CA MET A 50 -11.77 9.30 -5.05
C MET A 50 -12.34 10.71 -5.04
N LEU A 51 -11.49 11.76 -5.04
CA LEU A 51 -11.92 13.15 -5.18
C LEU A 51 -12.61 13.39 -6.52
N GLY A 52 -12.04 12.89 -7.61
CA GLY A 52 -12.62 12.99 -8.94
C GLY A 52 -13.98 12.30 -9.03
N LEU A 53 -14.07 11.05 -8.61
CA LEU A 53 -15.34 10.29 -8.57
C LEU A 53 -16.42 11.03 -7.76
N THR A 54 -16.03 11.59 -6.60
CA THR A 54 -16.93 12.38 -5.74
C THR A 54 -17.40 13.66 -6.44
N ARG A 55 -16.48 14.40 -7.09
CA ARG A 55 -16.80 15.60 -7.86
C ARG A 55 -17.79 15.29 -8.99
N GLY A 56 -17.58 14.18 -9.71
CA GLY A 56 -18.49 13.70 -10.76
C GLY A 56 -19.89 13.42 -10.22
N ALA A 57 -19.99 12.80 -9.03
CA ALA A 57 -21.28 12.58 -8.37
C ALA A 57 -21.98 13.91 -8.01
N MET A 58 -21.22 14.89 -7.47
CA MET A 58 -21.76 16.21 -7.15
C MET A 58 -22.18 16.99 -8.41
N GLU A 59 -21.49 16.84 -9.52
CA GLU A 59 -21.90 17.44 -10.78
C GLU A 59 -23.28 16.95 -11.23
N VAL A 60 -23.55 15.64 -11.09
CA VAL A 60 -24.87 15.04 -11.39
C VAL A 60 -25.93 15.55 -10.40
N TYR A 61 -25.56 15.80 -9.12
CA TYR A 61 -26.43 16.36 -8.11
C TYR A 61 -26.80 17.83 -8.41
N ASP A 62 -25.78 18.65 -8.71
CA ASP A 62 -25.96 20.10 -8.88
C ASP A 62 -26.64 20.50 -10.19
N LYS A 63 -26.56 19.63 -11.24
CA LYS A 63 -27.09 19.90 -12.59
C LYS A 63 -28.21 18.92 -12.99
N PRO A 64 -29.30 18.77 -12.23
CA PRO A 64 -30.32 17.75 -12.50
C PRO A 64 -31.03 17.96 -13.85
N ALA A 65 -31.14 19.20 -14.34
CA ALA A 65 -31.74 19.52 -15.64
C ALA A 65 -30.92 19.02 -16.83
N ARG A 66 -29.62 18.89 -16.69
CA ARG A 66 -28.74 18.29 -17.72
C ARG A 66 -28.80 16.78 -17.69
N TYR A 67 -28.77 16.19 -16.51
CA TYR A 67 -28.65 14.74 -16.28
C TYR A 67 -30.03 14.12 -16.02
N THR A 68 -30.86 14.09 -17.07
CA THR A 68 -32.21 13.47 -17.02
C THR A 68 -32.15 12.00 -17.42
N PRO A 69 -33.17 11.16 -17.06
CA PRO A 69 -33.20 9.75 -17.43
C PRO A 69 -33.14 9.49 -18.97
N GLU A 70 -33.69 10.42 -19.76
CA GLU A 70 -33.75 10.32 -21.22
C GLU A 70 -32.37 10.53 -21.86
N ARG A 71 -31.52 11.35 -21.23
CA ARG A 71 -30.19 11.73 -21.72
C ARG A 71 -29.06 10.88 -21.21
N VAL A 72 -29.35 9.86 -20.38
CA VAL A 72 -28.32 9.01 -19.74
C VAL A 72 -27.35 8.43 -20.75
N SER A 73 -27.85 7.93 -21.90
CA SER A 73 -26.98 7.30 -22.92
C SER A 73 -26.02 8.29 -23.57
N GLU A 74 -26.51 9.48 -23.90
CA GLU A 74 -25.73 10.54 -24.57
C GLU A 74 -24.67 11.10 -23.62
N GLU A 75 -25.09 11.46 -22.38
CA GLU A 75 -24.17 12.00 -21.37
C GLU A 75 -23.14 10.96 -20.95
N PHE A 76 -23.52 9.68 -20.76
CA PHE A 76 -22.58 8.61 -20.49
C PHE A 76 -21.51 8.50 -21.58
N ALA A 77 -21.91 8.44 -22.86
CA ALA A 77 -20.96 8.30 -23.96
C ALA A 77 -20.04 9.52 -24.11
N ARG A 78 -20.58 10.73 -23.84
CA ARG A 78 -19.79 11.97 -23.85
C ARG A 78 -18.74 11.95 -22.73
N HIS A 79 -19.16 11.65 -21.49
CA HIS A 79 -18.25 11.62 -20.35
C HIS A 79 -17.23 10.47 -20.42
N ALA A 80 -17.60 9.30 -20.96
CA ALA A 80 -16.65 8.21 -21.22
C ALA A 80 -15.58 8.60 -22.27
N SER A 81 -15.96 9.37 -23.31
CA SER A 81 -15.00 9.92 -24.26
C SER A 81 -14.11 11.00 -23.63
N TRP A 82 -14.67 11.85 -22.75
CA TRP A 82 -13.88 12.83 -21.99
C TRP A 82 -12.94 12.17 -20.98
N PHE A 83 -13.34 11.08 -20.31
CA PHE A 83 -12.43 10.26 -19.48
C PHE A 83 -11.21 9.84 -20.31
N ALA A 84 -11.44 9.29 -21.48
CA ALA A 84 -10.37 8.81 -22.37
C ALA A 84 -9.41 9.94 -22.78
N MET A 85 -9.97 11.06 -23.27
CA MET A 85 -9.18 12.19 -23.74
C MET A 85 -8.44 12.90 -22.59
N SER A 86 -9.11 13.18 -21.49
CA SER A 86 -8.49 13.86 -20.33
C SER A 86 -7.46 12.97 -19.63
N GLY A 87 -7.65 11.65 -19.61
CA GLY A 87 -6.68 10.70 -19.06
C GLY A 87 -5.38 10.68 -19.85
N VAL A 88 -5.48 10.59 -21.19
CA VAL A 88 -4.30 10.68 -22.05
C VAL A 88 -3.69 12.09 -22.02
N GLY A 89 -4.52 13.14 -22.03
CA GLY A 89 -4.06 14.53 -21.94
C GLY A 89 -3.30 14.83 -20.65
N ALA A 90 -3.80 14.37 -19.50
CA ALA A 90 -3.12 14.53 -18.21
C ALA A 90 -1.77 13.80 -18.19
N MET A 91 -1.70 12.60 -18.75
CA MET A 91 -0.47 11.85 -18.87
C MET A 91 0.55 12.58 -19.76
N VAL A 92 0.15 12.99 -20.97
CA VAL A 92 1.05 13.72 -21.90
C VAL A 92 1.53 15.02 -21.26
N ALA A 93 0.62 15.79 -20.64
CA ALA A 93 0.99 17.01 -19.93
C ALA A 93 2.04 16.73 -18.84
N PHE A 94 1.85 15.68 -18.06
CA PHE A 94 2.75 15.27 -16.98
C PHE A 94 4.15 14.87 -17.51
N LEU A 95 4.21 14.16 -18.63
CA LEU A 95 5.46 13.77 -19.29
C LEU A 95 6.18 14.98 -19.93
N CYS A 96 5.42 15.99 -20.39
CA CYS A 96 5.98 17.19 -21.04
C CYS A 96 6.48 18.25 -20.06
N VAL A 97 6.06 18.23 -18.79
CA VAL A 97 6.49 19.22 -17.77
C VAL A 97 8.02 19.35 -17.69
N PRO A 98 8.79 18.26 -17.66
CA PRO A 98 10.26 18.36 -17.57
C PRO A 98 10.92 19.04 -18.78
N LEU A 99 10.27 19.05 -19.93
CA LEU A 99 10.75 19.70 -21.16
C LEU A 99 10.41 21.19 -21.22
N ALA A 100 9.40 21.62 -20.45
CA ALA A 100 8.82 22.97 -20.50
C ALA A 100 9.24 23.86 -19.32
N VAL A 101 9.84 23.28 -18.26
CA VAL A 101 10.07 23.96 -16.99
C VAL A 101 11.55 23.86 -16.60
N PRO A 102 12.17 24.95 -16.05
CA PRO A 102 13.54 24.90 -15.53
C PRO A 102 13.72 23.79 -14.46
N ALA A 103 14.89 23.16 -14.45
CA ALA A 103 15.18 21.96 -13.67
C ALA A 103 14.89 22.11 -12.16
N ASP A 104 15.14 23.28 -11.58
CA ASP A 104 14.90 23.61 -10.18
C ASP A 104 13.39 23.70 -9.80
N HIS A 105 12.52 23.88 -10.80
CA HIS A 105 11.05 23.96 -10.59
C HIS A 105 10.27 22.74 -11.05
N VAL A 106 10.90 21.81 -11.79
CA VAL A 106 10.24 20.62 -12.38
C VAL A 106 9.46 19.85 -11.35
N GLN A 107 10.04 19.58 -10.19
CA GLN A 107 9.41 18.76 -9.17
C GLN A 107 8.16 19.41 -8.57
N THR A 108 8.20 20.71 -8.32
CA THR A 108 7.06 21.49 -7.83
C THR A 108 5.93 21.53 -8.85
N VAL A 109 6.26 21.78 -10.13
CA VAL A 109 5.26 21.83 -11.20
C VAL A 109 4.66 20.44 -11.46
N LEU A 110 5.45 19.36 -11.41
CA LEU A 110 4.94 18.00 -11.50
C LEU A 110 3.96 17.70 -10.37
N ALA A 111 4.29 18.05 -9.11
CA ALA A 111 3.40 17.87 -7.98
C ALA A 111 2.06 18.62 -8.17
N LEU A 112 2.10 19.84 -8.70
CA LEU A 112 0.88 20.60 -9.04
C LEU A 112 0.12 19.96 -10.22
N THR A 113 0.82 19.47 -11.22
CA THR A 113 0.22 18.84 -12.40
C THR A 113 -0.52 17.55 -12.05
N THR A 114 -0.21 16.91 -10.89
CA THR A 114 -0.97 15.75 -10.41
C THR A 114 -2.47 16.03 -10.26
N PHE A 115 -2.85 17.28 -10.00
CA PHE A 115 -4.26 17.67 -9.92
C PHE A 115 -5.00 17.57 -11.26
N ALA A 116 -4.30 17.57 -12.42
CA ALA A 116 -4.93 17.34 -13.72
C ALA A 116 -5.57 15.94 -13.79
N PHE A 117 -5.05 14.97 -13.04
CA PHE A 117 -5.58 13.61 -12.98
C PHE A 117 -6.92 13.49 -12.24
N VAL A 118 -7.40 14.54 -11.56
CA VAL A 118 -8.77 14.58 -11.01
C VAL A 118 -9.83 14.59 -12.15
N MET A 119 -9.49 15.18 -13.31
CA MET A 119 -10.43 15.29 -14.44
C MET A 119 -10.94 13.96 -14.96
N PRO A 120 -10.10 12.99 -15.39
CA PRO A 120 -10.59 11.70 -15.88
C PRO A 120 -11.46 10.99 -14.84
N PHE A 121 -11.10 11.01 -13.56
CA PHE A 121 -11.93 10.41 -12.52
C PHE A 121 -13.24 11.17 -12.29
N THR A 122 -13.29 12.48 -12.53
CA THR A 122 -14.55 13.25 -12.51
C THR A 122 -15.49 12.75 -13.61
N GLU A 123 -14.98 12.55 -14.79
CA GLU A 123 -15.75 12.05 -15.93
C GLU A 123 -16.28 10.63 -15.69
N SER A 124 -15.44 9.75 -15.13
CA SER A 124 -15.88 8.42 -14.71
C SER A 124 -16.93 8.48 -13.61
N GLY A 125 -16.75 9.36 -12.61
CA GLY A 125 -17.72 9.58 -11.52
C GLY A 125 -19.10 10.01 -12.02
N VAL A 126 -19.15 10.88 -13.04
CA VAL A 126 -20.41 11.25 -13.71
C VAL A 126 -21.04 10.02 -14.33
N CYS A 127 -20.30 9.24 -15.11
CA CYS A 127 -20.81 8.03 -15.79
C CYS A 127 -21.41 7.02 -14.80
N ILE A 128 -20.66 6.69 -13.73
CA ILE A 128 -21.10 5.72 -12.73
C ILE A 128 -22.35 6.25 -12.02
N THR A 129 -22.33 7.50 -11.57
CA THR A 129 -23.46 8.11 -10.86
C THR A 129 -24.71 8.19 -11.73
N LEU A 130 -24.58 8.52 -13.01
CA LEU A 130 -25.70 8.53 -13.96
C LEU A 130 -26.40 7.17 -14.04
N LEU A 131 -25.63 6.09 -14.23
CA LEU A 131 -26.20 4.76 -14.37
C LEU A 131 -26.83 4.26 -13.07
N LEU A 132 -26.21 4.55 -11.92
CA LEU A 132 -26.70 4.10 -10.62
C LEU A 132 -27.91 4.89 -10.10
N THR A 133 -28.05 6.17 -10.48
CA THR A 133 -29.06 7.06 -9.87
C THR A 133 -30.17 7.51 -10.84
N ARG A 134 -29.93 7.54 -12.15
CA ARG A 134 -30.91 8.02 -13.15
C ARG A 134 -31.60 6.90 -13.91
N LEU A 135 -31.06 5.68 -13.95
CA LEU A 135 -31.76 4.52 -14.48
C LEU A 135 -32.75 3.95 -13.46
N PRO A 136 -33.81 3.23 -13.94
CA PRO A 136 -34.74 2.56 -13.04
C PRO A 136 -34.02 1.61 -12.09
N TYR A 137 -34.16 1.80 -10.79
CA TYR A 137 -33.49 0.98 -9.79
C TYR A 137 -33.98 -0.49 -9.85
N ARG A 138 -33.04 -1.41 -10.14
CA ARG A 138 -33.28 -2.87 -10.18
C ARG A 138 -32.50 -3.66 -9.15
N GLY A 139 -32.25 -3.06 -8.00
CA GLY A 139 -31.42 -3.64 -6.97
C GLY A 139 -29.93 -3.42 -7.22
N GLY A 140 -29.07 -4.26 -6.64
CA GLY A 140 -27.64 -4.10 -6.67
C GLY A 140 -26.89 -4.49 -7.94
N TRP A 141 -27.60 -4.90 -9.03
CA TRP A 141 -26.95 -5.47 -10.23
C TRP A 141 -26.04 -4.50 -10.99
N LEU A 142 -26.40 -3.21 -11.08
CA LEU A 142 -25.53 -2.20 -11.71
C LEU A 142 -24.28 -1.96 -10.87
N TYR A 143 -24.44 -1.89 -9.56
CA TYR A 143 -23.31 -1.77 -8.65
C TYR A 143 -22.44 -3.05 -8.62
N ALA A 144 -23.05 -4.22 -8.80
CA ALA A 144 -22.33 -5.48 -8.99
C ALA A 144 -21.48 -5.48 -10.27
N ALA A 145 -22.01 -4.96 -11.37
CA ALA A 145 -21.26 -4.82 -12.62
C ALA A 145 -20.10 -3.82 -12.48
N ASP A 146 -20.29 -2.70 -11.78
CA ASP A 146 -19.27 -1.72 -11.46
C ASP A 146 -18.12 -2.36 -10.67
N LEU A 147 -18.41 -2.96 -9.53
CA LEU A 147 -17.40 -3.59 -8.69
C LEU A 147 -16.70 -4.79 -9.35
N SER A 148 -17.42 -5.59 -10.12
CA SER A 148 -16.82 -6.72 -10.87
C SER A 148 -15.93 -6.22 -12.01
N GLY A 149 -16.30 -5.10 -12.65
CA GLY A 149 -15.46 -4.43 -13.64
C GLY A 149 -14.18 -3.88 -13.00
N ALA A 150 -14.29 -3.22 -11.86
CA ALA A 150 -13.14 -2.73 -11.10
C ALA A 150 -12.22 -3.91 -10.68
N ALA A 151 -12.79 -5.02 -10.20
CA ALA A 151 -12.03 -6.23 -9.88
C ALA A 151 -11.24 -6.74 -11.09
N LEU A 152 -11.87 -6.82 -12.27
CA LEU A 152 -11.17 -7.22 -13.49
C LEU A 152 -10.07 -6.22 -13.88
N GLY A 153 -10.32 -4.92 -13.73
CA GLY A 153 -9.32 -3.87 -13.98
C GLY A 153 -8.09 -4.00 -13.10
N CYS A 154 -8.30 -4.37 -11.84
CA CYS A 154 -7.21 -4.63 -10.89
C CYS A 154 -6.28 -5.79 -11.35
N LEU A 155 -6.87 -6.90 -11.83
CA LEU A 155 -6.08 -8.01 -12.40
C LEU A 155 -5.53 -7.65 -13.78
N GLY A 156 -6.34 -7.04 -14.63
CA GLY A 156 -6.01 -6.75 -16.02
C GLY A 156 -4.78 -5.85 -16.16
N VAL A 157 -4.64 -4.84 -15.32
CA VAL A 157 -3.49 -3.93 -15.37
C VAL A 157 -2.16 -4.62 -15.08
N ILE A 158 -2.15 -5.71 -14.31
CA ILE A 158 -0.94 -6.51 -14.05
C ILE A 158 -0.44 -7.11 -15.37
N PHE A 159 -1.34 -7.74 -16.12
CA PHE A 159 -1.00 -8.36 -17.41
C PHE A 159 -0.66 -7.31 -18.46
N VAL A 160 -1.36 -6.17 -18.45
CA VAL A 160 -1.06 -5.05 -19.36
C VAL A 160 0.34 -4.52 -19.13
N LEU A 161 0.75 -4.25 -17.89
CA LEU A 161 2.08 -3.73 -17.55
C LEU A 161 3.22 -4.77 -17.75
N LEU A 162 2.91 -6.06 -17.84
CA LEU A 162 3.86 -7.07 -18.25
C LEU A 162 4.07 -7.11 -19.77
N ALA A 163 3.07 -6.68 -20.54
CA ALA A 163 3.04 -6.77 -22.01
C ALA A 163 3.44 -5.46 -22.72
N VAL A 164 3.10 -4.31 -22.13
CA VAL A 164 3.30 -3.00 -22.75
C VAL A 164 3.77 -1.95 -21.71
N ASP A 165 4.43 -0.91 -22.21
CA ASP A 165 4.84 0.24 -21.40
C ASP A 165 3.63 1.03 -20.85
N PRO A 166 3.81 1.85 -19.81
CA PRO A 166 2.70 2.60 -19.20
C PRO A 166 2.02 3.62 -20.11
N VAL A 167 2.71 4.17 -21.11
CA VAL A 167 2.12 5.11 -22.08
C VAL A 167 1.16 4.36 -23.00
N SER A 168 1.61 3.24 -23.59
CA SER A 168 0.75 2.33 -24.37
C SER A 168 -0.45 1.86 -23.56
N ALA A 169 -0.23 1.48 -22.30
CA ALA A 169 -1.30 1.05 -21.39
C ALA A 169 -2.37 2.13 -21.21
N THR A 170 -1.96 3.39 -21.02
CA THR A 170 -2.91 4.53 -20.93
C THR A 170 -3.75 4.71 -22.18
N LEU A 171 -3.13 4.61 -23.34
CA LEU A 171 -3.83 4.75 -24.62
C LEU A 171 -4.87 3.62 -24.81
N TRP A 172 -4.51 2.37 -24.49
CA TRP A 172 -5.43 1.23 -24.52
C TRP A 172 -6.59 1.38 -23.53
N ILE A 173 -6.33 1.79 -22.29
CA ILE A 173 -7.36 2.05 -21.26
C ILE A 173 -8.35 3.12 -21.76
N GLY A 174 -7.84 4.21 -22.33
CA GLY A 174 -8.65 5.26 -22.93
C GLY A 174 -9.52 4.74 -24.09
N ALA A 175 -8.95 3.94 -25.00
CA ALA A 175 -9.69 3.35 -26.10
C ALA A 175 -10.85 2.46 -25.61
N PHE A 176 -10.64 1.62 -24.61
CA PHE A 176 -11.69 0.79 -24.01
C PHE A 176 -12.80 1.62 -23.35
N ALA A 177 -12.44 2.68 -22.62
CA ALA A 177 -13.42 3.57 -22.00
C ALA A 177 -14.29 4.29 -23.05
N ALA A 178 -13.70 4.82 -24.14
CA ALA A 178 -14.43 5.44 -25.22
C ALA A 178 -15.33 4.42 -25.97
N ALA A 179 -14.87 3.17 -26.15
CA ALA A 179 -15.64 2.09 -26.72
C ALA A 179 -16.87 1.72 -25.86
N ALA A 180 -16.77 1.78 -24.53
CA ALA A 180 -17.92 1.63 -23.64
C ALA A 180 -18.99 2.71 -23.90
N GLY A 181 -18.57 3.96 -24.10
CA GLY A 181 -19.45 5.06 -24.52
C GLY A 181 -20.14 4.81 -25.85
N TRP A 182 -19.38 4.38 -26.85
CA TRP A 182 -19.90 4.02 -28.17
C TRP A 182 -20.97 2.91 -28.10
N ILE A 183 -20.75 1.86 -27.32
CA ILE A 183 -21.69 0.74 -27.11
C ILE A 183 -23.03 1.25 -26.56
N VAL A 184 -23.02 2.22 -25.65
CA VAL A 184 -24.24 2.74 -25.03
C VAL A 184 -25.03 3.60 -26.00
N VAL A 185 -24.36 4.45 -26.77
CA VAL A 185 -25.02 5.46 -27.61
C VAL A 185 -25.44 4.94 -28.99
N ARG A 186 -24.91 3.81 -29.46
CA ARG A 186 -25.15 3.30 -30.84
C ARG A 186 -26.61 3.12 -31.25
N ASN A 187 -27.54 3.02 -30.31
CA ASN A 187 -28.97 2.79 -30.57
C ASN A 187 -29.85 3.96 -30.10
N THR A 188 -29.29 5.17 -29.90
CA THR A 188 -30.06 6.32 -29.40
C THR A 188 -30.49 7.32 -30.49
N GLY A 189 -29.95 7.20 -31.69
CA GLY A 189 -30.18 8.18 -32.75
C GLY A 189 -29.29 9.43 -32.68
N ASP A 190 -28.54 9.65 -31.65
CA ASP A 190 -27.56 10.75 -31.56
C ASP A 190 -26.29 10.41 -32.36
N VAL A 191 -26.34 10.75 -33.65
CA VAL A 191 -25.22 10.51 -34.59
C VAL A 191 -23.97 11.28 -34.24
N ARG A 192 -24.08 12.47 -33.59
CA ARG A 192 -22.95 13.30 -33.25
C ARG A 192 -22.13 12.66 -32.12
N THR A 193 -22.75 12.29 -31.03
CA THR A 193 -22.09 11.62 -29.91
C THR A 193 -21.59 10.22 -30.31
N LEU A 194 -22.33 9.51 -31.15
CA LEU A 194 -21.90 8.22 -31.71
C LEU A 194 -20.59 8.36 -32.48
N ARG A 195 -20.52 9.33 -33.42
CA ARG A 195 -19.30 9.57 -34.23
C ARG A 195 -18.12 9.99 -33.34
N LEU A 196 -18.35 10.87 -32.36
CA LEU A 196 -17.31 11.30 -31.43
C LEU A 196 -16.73 10.12 -30.65
N SER A 197 -17.58 9.31 -30.03
CA SER A 197 -17.11 8.17 -29.21
C SER A 197 -16.39 7.12 -30.06
N CYS A 198 -16.88 6.86 -31.29
CA CYS A 198 -16.24 5.97 -32.24
C CYS A 198 -14.86 6.51 -32.66
N ALA A 199 -14.79 7.79 -33.04
CA ALA A 199 -13.56 8.44 -33.48
C ALA A 199 -12.49 8.43 -32.34
N VAL A 200 -12.88 8.80 -31.13
CA VAL A 200 -11.97 8.76 -29.96
C VAL A 200 -11.45 7.33 -29.71
N ALA A 201 -12.35 6.34 -29.72
CA ALA A 201 -11.96 4.95 -29.47
C ALA A 201 -10.97 4.44 -30.54
N LEU A 202 -11.26 4.69 -31.83
CA LEU A 202 -10.42 4.24 -32.95
C LEU A 202 -9.09 4.99 -32.99
N THR A 203 -9.08 6.32 -32.75
CA THR A 203 -7.84 7.11 -32.73
C THR A 203 -6.92 6.67 -31.61
N LEU A 204 -7.46 6.47 -30.40
CA LEU A 204 -6.65 6.01 -29.25
C LEU A 204 -6.17 4.56 -29.45
N ALA A 205 -6.99 3.67 -30.01
CA ALA A 205 -6.57 2.30 -30.32
C ALA A 205 -5.46 2.27 -31.38
N ALA A 206 -5.57 3.10 -32.42
CA ALA A 206 -4.54 3.23 -33.45
C ALA A 206 -3.24 3.81 -32.85
N ALA A 207 -3.33 4.87 -32.04
CA ALA A 207 -2.19 5.45 -31.34
C ALA A 207 -1.53 4.43 -30.37
N ALA A 208 -2.34 3.67 -29.63
CA ALA A 208 -1.87 2.61 -28.77
C ALA A 208 -1.11 1.52 -29.53
N ALA A 209 -1.66 1.05 -30.64
CA ALA A 209 -1.02 0.02 -31.48
C ALA A 209 0.32 0.51 -32.07
N VAL A 210 0.34 1.76 -32.57
CA VAL A 210 1.57 2.38 -33.12
C VAL A 210 2.61 2.54 -32.03
N HIS A 211 2.24 3.11 -30.86
CA HIS A 211 3.18 3.33 -29.76
C HIS A 211 3.72 2.02 -29.21
N THR A 212 2.85 1.02 -28.99
CA THR A 212 3.26 -0.33 -28.57
C THR A 212 4.26 -0.96 -29.57
N GLY A 213 4.02 -0.82 -30.89
CA GLY A 213 4.94 -1.32 -31.90
C GLY A 213 6.29 -0.60 -31.91
N LEU A 214 6.30 0.70 -31.68
CA LEU A 214 7.55 1.49 -31.54
C LEU A 214 8.31 1.11 -30.26
N ASP A 215 7.62 0.92 -29.15
CA ASP A 215 8.21 0.53 -27.87
C ASP A 215 8.88 -0.86 -27.96
N VAL A 216 8.17 -1.86 -28.45
CA VAL A 216 8.69 -3.20 -28.66
C VAL A 216 9.89 -3.23 -29.61
N SER A 217 9.93 -2.31 -30.61
CA SER A 217 11.06 -2.19 -31.54
C SER A 217 12.22 -1.33 -31.01
N GLY A 218 12.12 -0.81 -29.78
CA GLY A 218 13.12 0.06 -29.16
C GLY A 218 13.22 1.45 -29.82
N LYS A 219 12.20 1.89 -30.54
CA LYS A 219 12.14 3.16 -31.27
C LYS A 219 11.15 4.15 -30.67
N SER A 220 10.63 3.89 -29.49
CA SER A 220 9.72 4.82 -28.80
C SER A 220 10.50 6.06 -28.34
N HIS A 221 9.93 7.24 -28.62
CA HIS A 221 10.43 8.53 -28.16
C HIS A 221 9.55 9.15 -27.08
N LEU A 222 8.45 8.51 -26.71
CA LEU A 222 7.55 8.97 -25.66
C LEU A 222 7.69 8.05 -24.44
N GLY A 223 8.33 8.57 -23.39
CA GLY A 223 8.61 7.82 -22.17
C GLY A 223 8.95 8.74 -21.00
N VAL A 224 9.51 8.19 -19.94
CA VAL A 224 9.95 8.96 -18.77
C VAL A 224 11.32 9.58 -19.04
N PHE A 225 11.35 10.87 -19.39
CA PHE A 225 12.57 11.62 -19.65
C PHE A 225 13.20 12.20 -18.39
N TRP A 226 12.44 12.27 -17.31
CA TRP A 226 12.87 12.88 -16.05
C TRP A 226 12.20 12.14 -14.88
N ALA A 227 12.99 11.88 -13.85
CA ALA A 227 12.49 11.27 -12.63
C ALA A 227 13.27 11.77 -11.42
N LYS A 228 12.58 12.16 -10.36
CA LYS A 228 13.15 12.52 -9.06
C LYS A 228 14.34 13.51 -9.14
N GLY A 229 14.23 14.55 -9.95
CA GLY A 229 15.26 15.58 -10.10
C GLY A 229 16.38 15.26 -11.08
N ARG A 230 16.30 14.17 -11.85
CA ARG A 230 17.36 13.73 -12.76
C ARG A 230 16.80 13.41 -14.15
N GLU A 231 17.54 13.82 -15.18
CA GLU A 231 17.27 13.35 -16.54
C GLU A 231 17.55 11.86 -16.66
N GLN A 232 16.74 11.19 -17.46
CA GLN A 232 16.77 9.75 -17.69
C GLN A 232 17.44 9.47 -19.04
N GLN A 233 18.79 9.69 -19.12
CA GLN A 233 19.56 9.45 -20.35
C GLN A 233 20.34 8.13 -20.29
N GLY A 234 20.77 7.61 -21.45
CA GLY A 234 21.70 6.49 -21.57
C GLY A 234 21.13 5.15 -21.11
N THR A 235 19.82 4.92 -21.20
CA THR A 235 19.19 3.65 -20.80
C THR A 235 19.64 2.50 -21.69
N LEU A 236 20.27 1.48 -21.10
CA LEU A 236 20.64 0.22 -21.76
C LEU A 236 19.51 -0.81 -21.70
N PHE A 237 18.74 -0.78 -20.63
CA PHE A 237 17.62 -1.67 -20.38
C PHE A 237 16.59 -0.98 -19.53
N GLU A 238 15.31 -1.19 -19.82
CA GLU A 238 14.18 -0.74 -19.03
C GLU A 238 13.07 -1.77 -19.00
N ARG A 239 12.54 -2.04 -17.81
CA ARG A 239 11.41 -2.97 -17.63
C ARG A 239 10.47 -2.43 -16.55
N TRP A 240 9.21 -2.29 -16.93
CA TRP A 240 8.14 -1.95 -16.00
C TRP A 240 7.43 -3.19 -15.48
N ASN A 241 6.99 -3.12 -14.25
CA ASN A 241 6.05 -4.07 -13.65
C ASN A 241 5.14 -3.35 -12.64
N THR A 242 4.22 -4.05 -11.99
CA THR A 242 3.22 -3.46 -11.11
C THR A 242 3.77 -2.83 -9.83
N TYR A 243 5.02 -3.06 -9.48
CA TYR A 243 5.63 -2.54 -8.24
C TYR A 243 7.00 -1.87 -8.45
N SER A 244 7.56 -1.91 -9.66
CA SER A 244 8.83 -1.24 -9.95
C SER A 244 8.98 -0.87 -11.43
N ARG A 245 9.86 0.09 -11.68
CA ARG A 245 10.55 0.32 -12.94
C ARG A 245 12.02 -0.02 -12.72
N VAL A 246 12.52 -1.03 -13.37
CA VAL A 246 13.95 -1.39 -13.33
C VAL A 246 14.64 -0.83 -14.54
N ARG A 247 15.74 -0.11 -14.33
CA ARG A 247 16.54 0.47 -15.40
C ARG A 247 18.03 0.19 -15.20
N VAL A 248 18.75 -0.03 -16.29
CA VAL A 248 20.20 -0.15 -16.32
C VAL A 248 20.82 0.95 -17.19
N THR A 249 21.84 1.63 -16.66
CA THR A 249 22.58 2.66 -17.35
C THR A 249 24.09 2.43 -17.23
N PRO A 250 24.90 2.85 -18.22
CA PRO A 250 26.34 2.66 -18.18
C PRO A 250 27.00 3.59 -17.17
N VAL A 251 27.96 3.09 -16.42
CA VAL A 251 28.89 3.86 -15.58
C VAL A 251 30.31 3.85 -16.20
N GLY A 252 30.68 2.70 -16.77
CA GLY A 252 32.02 2.47 -17.31
C GLY A 252 33.04 2.20 -16.22
N VAL A 253 34.32 2.33 -16.59
CA VAL A 253 35.47 2.02 -15.73
C VAL A 253 35.74 3.16 -14.76
N ASN A 254 35.38 3.00 -13.52
CA ASN A 254 35.48 3.98 -12.43
C ASN A 254 35.95 3.35 -11.12
N THR A 255 36.12 4.17 -10.09
CA THR A 255 36.24 3.72 -8.71
C THR A 255 35.02 2.87 -8.36
N PRO A 256 35.19 1.65 -7.79
CA PRO A 256 34.09 0.77 -7.49
C PRO A 256 33.07 1.45 -6.58
N PHE A 257 31.79 1.21 -6.85
CA PHE A 257 30.72 1.61 -5.96
C PHE A 257 30.77 0.78 -4.66
N GLY A 258 30.56 1.43 -3.53
CA GLY A 258 30.39 0.81 -2.22
C GLY A 258 29.44 1.60 -1.34
N TRP A 259 28.92 0.93 -0.34
CA TRP A 259 27.98 1.56 0.60
C TRP A 259 28.73 2.36 1.68
N GLY A 260 29.81 1.77 2.24
CA GLY A 260 30.61 2.43 3.28
C GLY A 260 32.00 1.84 3.31
N PHE A 261 32.93 2.42 2.53
CA PHE A 261 34.32 1.99 2.49
C PHE A 261 35.12 2.59 3.62
N ALA A 262 35.68 1.75 4.50
CA ALA A 262 36.63 2.21 5.51
C ALA A 262 37.96 2.72 4.91
N ARG A 263 38.29 2.23 3.71
CA ARG A 263 39.44 2.68 2.90
C ARG A 263 38.99 2.85 1.47
N ALA A 264 39.30 3.99 0.87
CA ALA A 264 38.98 4.25 -0.53
C ALA A 264 39.61 3.19 -1.43
N PRO A 265 38.86 2.59 -2.36
CA PRO A 265 39.41 1.63 -3.31
C PRO A 265 40.41 2.30 -4.27
N GLU A 266 41.58 1.67 -4.45
CA GLU A 266 42.58 2.12 -5.44
C GLU A 266 42.33 1.55 -6.85
N THR A 267 41.62 0.46 -6.93
CA THR A 267 41.25 -0.24 -8.17
C THR A 267 40.17 0.51 -8.95
N LYS A 268 40.19 0.36 -10.28
CA LYS A 268 39.10 0.79 -11.16
C LYS A 268 38.43 -0.44 -11.76
N ILE A 269 37.12 -0.44 -11.84
CA ILE A 269 36.34 -1.56 -12.35
C ILE A 269 35.21 -1.05 -13.24
N ASP A 270 34.85 -1.85 -14.24
CA ASP A 270 33.72 -1.53 -15.13
C ASP A 270 32.40 -1.91 -14.48
N GLN A 271 31.48 -0.96 -14.41
CA GLN A 271 30.19 -1.13 -13.75
C GLN A 271 29.06 -0.51 -14.57
N ASN A 272 27.88 -1.09 -14.45
CA ASN A 272 26.62 -0.50 -14.88
C ASN A 272 25.76 -0.18 -13.65
N TYR A 273 25.07 0.94 -13.70
CA TYR A 273 24.10 1.31 -12.67
C TYR A 273 22.78 0.55 -12.90
N LEU A 274 22.22 0.01 -11.87
CA LEU A 274 20.88 -0.59 -11.84
C LEU A 274 20.04 0.19 -10.83
N ASP A 275 18.95 0.79 -11.28
CA ASP A 275 18.05 1.53 -10.41
C ASP A 275 16.61 0.98 -10.43
N ILE A 276 15.93 1.12 -9.30
CA ILE A 276 14.50 0.84 -9.10
C ILE A 276 13.81 2.19 -8.89
N ASP A 277 12.81 2.50 -9.72
CA ASP A 277 12.03 3.73 -9.66
C ASP A 277 12.91 5.01 -9.61
N ALA A 278 14.08 4.99 -10.27
CA ALA A 278 15.06 6.09 -10.36
C ALA A 278 15.60 6.57 -9.00
N ASP A 279 15.57 5.78 -7.95
CA ASP A 279 15.98 6.16 -6.60
C ASP A 279 16.84 5.09 -5.91
N ALA A 280 16.26 3.94 -5.59
CA ALA A 280 17.00 2.84 -5.03
C ALA A 280 17.95 2.25 -6.09
N SER A 281 19.24 2.33 -5.85
CA SER A 281 20.24 1.99 -6.88
C SER A 281 21.37 1.13 -6.34
N THR A 282 21.89 0.28 -7.22
CA THR A 282 23.05 -0.57 -7.00
C THR A 282 23.87 -0.65 -8.30
N VAL A 283 24.91 -1.48 -8.33
CA VAL A 283 25.73 -1.66 -9.53
C VAL A 283 25.81 -3.12 -9.95
N ILE A 284 25.81 -3.35 -11.24
CA ILE A 284 26.26 -4.60 -11.86
C ILE A 284 27.74 -4.44 -12.14
N THR A 285 28.57 -5.28 -11.54
CA THR A 285 30.02 -5.23 -11.70
C THR A 285 30.46 -6.21 -12.79
N ARG A 286 31.33 -5.75 -13.72
CA ARG A 286 31.95 -6.67 -14.68
C ARG A 286 32.82 -7.67 -13.95
N PHE A 287 32.51 -8.93 -14.14
CA PHE A 287 33.22 -10.04 -13.51
C PHE A 287 33.66 -11.08 -14.56
N ASP A 288 34.93 -11.39 -14.55
CA ASP A 288 35.57 -12.32 -15.49
C ASP A 288 36.12 -13.58 -14.78
N GLY A 289 35.75 -13.80 -13.54
CA GLY A 289 36.22 -14.91 -12.71
C GLY A 289 37.43 -14.57 -11.83
N ASP A 290 38.06 -13.39 -12.02
CA ASP A 290 39.22 -12.96 -11.22
C ASP A 290 38.76 -12.33 -9.90
N LEU A 291 38.81 -13.09 -8.81
CA LEU A 291 38.48 -12.64 -7.46
C LEU A 291 39.45 -11.56 -6.94
N GLY A 292 40.68 -11.48 -7.45
CA GLY A 292 41.65 -10.48 -7.03
C GLY A 292 41.18 -9.05 -7.31
N LYS A 293 40.40 -8.84 -8.40
CA LYS A 293 39.82 -7.55 -8.77
C LYS A 293 38.72 -7.11 -7.77
N LEU A 294 38.20 -8.01 -6.95
CA LEU A 294 37.14 -7.77 -5.97
C LEU A 294 37.69 -7.42 -4.57
N SER A 295 38.99 -7.26 -4.41
CA SER A 295 39.65 -7.04 -3.11
C SER A 295 39.14 -5.84 -2.33
N TYR A 296 38.55 -4.84 -2.99
CA TYR A 296 37.92 -3.68 -2.38
C TYR A 296 36.67 -4.05 -1.54
N LEU A 297 36.02 -5.20 -1.78
CA LEU A 297 34.83 -5.63 -1.04
C LEU A 297 35.09 -5.86 0.44
N LYS A 298 36.35 -6.16 0.84
CA LYS A 298 36.73 -6.34 2.26
C LYS A 298 36.66 -5.04 3.06
N ASP A 299 36.77 -3.89 2.37
CA ASP A 299 36.78 -2.58 3.00
C ASP A 299 35.36 -1.98 3.17
N ASP A 300 34.32 -2.64 2.62
CA ASP A 300 32.94 -2.19 2.77
C ASP A 300 32.27 -2.79 4.03
N VAL A 301 31.73 -1.93 4.87
CA VAL A 301 31.16 -2.28 6.18
C VAL A 301 30.00 -3.28 6.10
N ILE A 302 29.27 -3.38 4.96
CA ILE A 302 28.21 -4.35 4.79
C ILE A 302 28.72 -5.80 4.78
N ASN A 303 30.02 -5.98 4.51
CA ASN A 303 30.70 -7.28 4.48
C ASN A 303 31.39 -7.63 5.82
N ALA A 304 31.19 -6.83 6.83
CA ALA A 304 31.85 -7.03 8.13
C ALA A 304 31.57 -8.41 8.77
N ALA A 305 30.42 -9.01 8.51
CA ALA A 305 30.06 -10.34 9.01
C ALA A 305 31.05 -11.42 8.60
N TYR A 306 31.63 -11.34 7.39
CA TYR A 306 32.66 -12.27 6.89
C TYR A 306 33.97 -12.18 7.71
N LEU A 307 34.24 -11.01 8.29
CA LEU A 307 35.40 -10.81 9.17
C LEU A 307 35.14 -11.25 10.61
N VAL A 308 33.87 -11.21 11.05
CA VAL A 308 33.47 -11.76 12.35
C VAL A 308 33.65 -13.29 12.35
N GLN A 309 33.10 -13.95 11.36
CA GLN A 309 33.15 -15.40 11.19
C GLN A 309 33.06 -15.73 9.70
N PRO A 310 34.09 -16.36 9.06
CA PRO A 310 34.00 -16.78 7.67
C PRO A 310 32.91 -17.82 7.46
N PRO A 311 31.84 -17.52 6.67
CA PRO A 311 30.76 -18.46 6.44
C PRO A 311 31.06 -19.39 5.27
N ALA A 312 30.60 -20.65 5.36
CA ALA A 312 30.60 -21.58 4.25
C ALA A 312 29.31 -21.50 3.41
N ASP A 313 28.16 -21.36 4.05
CA ASP A 313 26.84 -21.28 3.43
C ASP A 313 26.19 -19.94 3.71
N VAL A 314 25.92 -19.17 2.65
CA VAL A 314 25.42 -17.79 2.74
C VAL A 314 24.06 -17.69 2.04
N ALA A 315 23.11 -17.06 2.70
CA ALA A 315 21.88 -16.55 2.06
C ALA A 315 21.99 -15.04 1.88
N VAL A 316 21.87 -14.56 0.65
CA VAL A 316 21.81 -13.14 0.28
C VAL A 316 20.36 -12.79 0.01
N VAL A 317 19.82 -11.86 0.79
CA VAL A 317 18.46 -11.33 0.63
C VAL A 317 18.53 -10.02 -0.15
N GLY A 318 17.87 -9.99 -1.32
CA GLY A 318 17.95 -8.86 -2.26
C GLY A 318 19.27 -8.89 -3.04
N VAL A 319 19.29 -9.64 -4.14
CA VAL A 319 20.52 -9.82 -4.96
C VAL A 319 20.94 -8.51 -5.66
N GLY A 320 19.94 -7.70 -6.08
CA GLY A 320 20.22 -6.45 -6.79
C GLY A 320 21.13 -6.66 -8.00
N GLY A 321 22.24 -5.89 -8.08
CA GLY A 321 23.26 -6.02 -9.12
C GLY A 321 24.25 -7.18 -8.93
N GLY A 322 24.05 -8.09 -7.97
CA GLY A 322 24.90 -9.25 -7.71
C GLY A 322 26.11 -8.97 -6.80
N ARG A 323 26.19 -7.80 -6.21
CA ARG A 323 27.37 -7.36 -5.42
C ARG A 323 27.61 -8.25 -4.20
N ASP A 324 26.57 -8.60 -3.46
CA ASP A 324 26.69 -9.44 -2.25
C ASP A 324 26.99 -10.91 -2.61
N ILE A 325 26.61 -11.37 -3.81
CA ILE A 325 27.05 -12.65 -4.37
C ILE A 325 28.57 -12.63 -4.59
N LEU A 326 29.07 -11.55 -5.23
CA LEU A 326 30.51 -11.37 -5.44
C LEU A 326 31.28 -11.26 -4.11
N SER A 327 30.66 -10.64 -3.07
CA SER A 327 31.23 -10.64 -1.72
C SER A 327 31.37 -12.06 -1.17
N GLY A 328 30.31 -12.87 -1.25
CA GLY A 328 30.37 -14.26 -0.83
C GLY A 328 31.48 -15.07 -1.53
N LEU A 329 31.61 -14.89 -2.86
CA LEU A 329 32.66 -15.52 -3.66
C LEU A 329 34.06 -15.05 -3.23
N TYR A 330 34.27 -13.73 -3.06
CA TYR A 330 35.53 -13.14 -2.63
C TYR A 330 35.99 -13.68 -1.26
N PHE A 331 35.07 -13.84 -0.33
CA PHE A 331 35.36 -14.35 1.01
C PHE A 331 35.41 -15.89 1.09
N GLY A 332 35.25 -16.58 -0.05
CA GLY A 332 35.42 -18.04 -0.15
C GLY A 332 34.25 -18.86 0.37
N ALA A 333 33.03 -18.32 0.36
CA ALA A 333 31.83 -19.08 0.65
C ALA A 333 31.67 -20.26 -0.35
N LYS A 334 31.29 -21.43 0.17
CA LYS A 334 31.14 -22.66 -0.64
C LYS A 334 29.77 -22.74 -1.32
N SER A 335 28.76 -22.22 -0.67
CA SER A 335 27.40 -22.17 -1.18
C SER A 335 26.78 -20.81 -0.93
N ILE A 336 26.23 -20.17 -1.98
CA ILE A 336 25.62 -18.86 -1.91
C ILE A 336 24.23 -18.95 -2.54
N ARG A 337 23.21 -18.71 -1.73
CA ARG A 337 21.81 -18.65 -2.13
C ARG A 337 21.39 -17.17 -2.29
N GLY A 338 21.29 -16.67 -3.51
CA GLY A 338 20.77 -15.34 -3.81
C GLY A 338 19.26 -15.39 -3.99
N ILE A 339 18.53 -14.61 -3.19
CA ILE A 339 17.05 -14.56 -3.21
C ILE A 339 16.63 -13.16 -3.66
N GLU A 340 15.97 -13.07 -4.83
CA GLU A 340 15.53 -11.82 -5.44
C GLU A 340 14.03 -11.84 -5.71
N ILE A 341 13.32 -10.86 -5.20
CA ILE A 341 11.87 -10.76 -5.36
C ILE A 341 11.48 -10.22 -6.74
N ASN A 342 12.32 -9.36 -7.33
CA ASN A 342 11.99 -8.63 -8.56
C ASN A 342 12.38 -9.46 -9.80
N PRO A 343 11.39 -9.97 -10.58
CA PRO A 343 11.71 -10.77 -11.77
C PRO A 343 12.49 -9.98 -12.83
N ALA A 344 12.34 -8.63 -12.88
CA ALA A 344 13.10 -7.82 -13.83
C ALA A 344 14.59 -7.72 -13.44
N ILE A 345 14.91 -7.68 -12.16
CA ILE A 345 16.29 -7.74 -11.67
C ILE A 345 16.88 -9.14 -11.90
N PHE A 346 16.08 -10.16 -11.65
CA PHE A 346 16.48 -11.54 -11.94
C PHE A 346 16.82 -11.71 -13.43
N GLU A 347 15.94 -11.21 -14.34
CA GLU A 347 16.19 -11.21 -15.81
C GLU A 347 17.46 -10.45 -16.18
N VAL A 348 17.73 -9.31 -15.53
CA VAL A 348 18.96 -8.54 -15.76
C VAL A 348 20.20 -9.37 -15.51
N LEU A 349 20.28 -10.08 -14.40
CA LEU A 349 21.48 -10.83 -14.01
C LEU A 349 21.63 -12.18 -14.72
N THR A 350 20.51 -12.83 -15.09
CA THR A 350 20.56 -14.20 -15.65
C THR A 350 20.42 -14.25 -17.17
N ASP A 351 20.02 -13.12 -17.81
CA ASP A 351 19.83 -13.04 -19.26
C ASP A 351 20.50 -11.80 -19.86
N LYS A 352 19.99 -10.58 -19.57
CA LYS A 352 20.37 -9.35 -20.30
C LYS A 352 21.81 -8.91 -20.07
N PHE A 353 22.32 -9.03 -18.86
CA PHE A 353 23.68 -8.65 -18.46
C PHE A 353 24.44 -9.83 -17.86
N ALA A 354 24.05 -11.05 -18.17
CA ALA A 354 24.68 -12.26 -17.67
C ALA A 354 26.17 -12.33 -18.07
N ASP A 355 26.49 -12.06 -19.35
CA ASP A 355 27.88 -11.98 -19.83
C ASP A 355 28.70 -10.90 -19.13
N PHE A 356 28.06 -9.76 -18.80
CA PHE A 356 28.75 -8.66 -18.12
C PHE A 356 29.05 -9.01 -16.66
N SER A 357 28.08 -9.63 -15.95
CA SER A 357 28.21 -10.03 -14.54
C SER A 357 28.99 -11.36 -14.36
N GLY A 358 29.45 -11.99 -15.45
CA GLY A 358 30.19 -13.24 -15.41
C GLY A 358 29.32 -14.47 -15.13
N HIS A 359 28.06 -14.47 -15.58
CA HIS A 359 27.10 -15.56 -15.39
C HIS A 359 27.02 -16.04 -13.92
N LEU A 360 26.74 -15.10 -13.01
CA LEU A 360 26.65 -15.40 -11.57
C LEU A 360 25.70 -16.56 -11.26
N ASP A 361 24.68 -16.76 -12.08
CA ASP A 361 23.74 -17.88 -12.01
C ASP A 361 24.36 -19.27 -12.30
N ARG A 362 25.55 -19.28 -12.96
CA ARG A 362 26.26 -20.51 -13.38
C ARG A 362 27.55 -20.75 -12.62
N VAL A 363 27.97 -19.81 -11.75
CA VAL A 363 29.17 -20.00 -10.92
C VAL A 363 28.94 -21.18 -9.97
N PRO A 364 29.87 -22.16 -9.90
CA PRO A 364 29.75 -23.28 -8.99
C PRO A 364 29.53 -22.82 -7.54
N GLY A 365 28.53 -23.40 -6.86
CA GLY A 365 28.17 -23.03 -5.51
C GLY A 365 27.20 -21.82 -5.41
N VAL A 366 26.93 -21.09 -6.50
CA VAL A 366 25.95 -20.01 -6.52
C VAL A 366 24.60 -20.53 -7.05
N SER A 367 23.53 -20.16 -6.42
CA SER A 367 22.17 -20.41 -6.90
C SER A 367 21.29 -19.22 -6.67
N LEU A 368 20.70 -18.68 -7.75
CA LEU A 368 19.77 -17.56 -7.71
C LEU A 368 18.33 -18.05 -7.75
N VAL A 369 17.46 -17.47 -6.93
CA VAL A 369 16.04 -17.83 -6.83
C VAL A 369 15.18 -16.56 -6.92
N ASN A 370 14.23 -16.56 -7.85
CA ASN A 370 13.23 -15.49 -7.91
C ASN A 370 12.09 -15.79 -6.93
N ALA A 371 12.19 -15.24 -5.72
CA ALA A 371 11.24 -15.46 -4.63
C ALA A 371 11.28 -14.31 -3.61
N GLU A 372 10.25 -14.21 -2.79
CA GLU A 372 10.27 -13.35 -1.60
C GLU A 372 11.05 -14.05 -0.48
N ALA A 373 12.00 -13.34 0.10
CA ALA A 373 13.03 -13.92 0.96
C ALA A 373 12.47 -14.58 2.23
N ARG A 374 11.58 -13.90 2.96
CA ARG A 374 11.00 -14.44 4.20
C ARG A 374 10.17 -15.70 3.92
N SER A 375 9.38 -15.68 2.84
CA SER A 375 8.61 -16.86 2.40
C SER A 375 9.50 -17.99 1.99
N TYR A 376 10.55 -17.72 1.20
CA TYR A 376 11.52 -18.72 0.78
C TYR A 376 12.20 -19.38 1.98
N ILE A 377 12.74 -18.59 2.90
CA ILE A 377 13.42 -19.05 4.11
C ILE A 377 12.49 -19.90 4.99
N ASN A 378 11.22 -19.53 5.11
CA ASN A 378 10.25 -20.31 5.90
C ASN A 378 9.88 -21.67 5.29
N HIS A 379 9.96 -21.80 3.95
CA HIS A 379 9.69 -23.08 3.26
C HIS A 379 10.96 -23.94 3.14
N SER A 380 12.13 -23.30 3.05
CA SER A 380 13.40 -23.98 2.84
C SER A 380 13.82 -24.75 4.08
N LYS A 381 14.36 -25.95 3.86
CA LYS A 381 15.06 -26.74 4.89
C LYS A 381 16.54 -26.37 4.99
N GLU A 382 17.03 -25.52 4.10
CA GLU A 382 18.42 -25.07 4.11
C GLU A 382 18.73 -24.30 5.37
N ARG A 383 19.99 -24.40 5.83
CA ARG A 383 20.50 -23.66 6.99
C ARG A 383 21.80 -22.99 6.59
N TYR A 384 22.00 -21.75 7.09
CA TYR A 384 23.05 -20.86 6.66
C TYR A 384 23.98 -20.50 7.81
N ASP A 385 25.27 -20.31 7.49
CA ASP A 385 26.23 -19.72 8.41
C ASP A 385 26.05 -18.19 8.46
N LEU A 386 25.56 -17.58 7.35
CA LEU A 386 25.27 -16.16 7.26
C LEU A 386 23.96 -15.92 6.48
N VAL A 387 23.06 -15.15 7.06
CA VAL A 387 21.97 -14.47 6.33
C VAL A 387 22.34 -13.00 6.22
N GLN A 388 22.54 -12.50 5.00
CA GLN A 388 22.97 -11.13 4.72
C GLN A 388 21.84 -10.33 4.07
N ILE A 389 21.56 -9.16 4.63
CA ILE A 389 20.53 -8.19 4.18
C ILE A 389 21.20 -6.83 4.07
N SER A 390 21.58 -6.40 2.86
CA SER A 390 22.39 -5.21 2.63
C SER A 390 21.58 -4.13 1.92
N LEU A 391 21.06 -3.13 2.66
CA LEU A 391 20.38 -1.94 2.11
C LEU A 391 19.37 -2.28 0.98
N ILE A 392 18.46 -3.20 1.24
CA ILE A 392 17.47 -3.69 0.27
C ILE A 392 16.31 -2.71 0.05
N ASP A 393 16.60 -1.41 0.00
CA ASP A 393 15.59 -0.39 -0.23
C ASP A 393 15.09 -0.45 -1.66
N THR A 394 13.77 -0.54 -1.83
CA THR A 394 13.17 -0.38 -3.16
C THR A 394 12.66 1.04 -3.36
N TRP A 395 12.27 1.73 -2.29
CA TRP A 395 11.62 3.04 -2.29
C TRP A 395 10.57 3.18 -3.38
N ALA A 396 10.00 2.05 -3.78
CA ALA A 396 8.94 1.93 -4.77
C ALA A 396 7.61 1.71 -4.06
N ALA A 397 6.65 2.58 -4.34
CA ALA A 397 5.29 2.35 -3.88
C ALA A 397 4.68 1.17 -4.62
N THR A 398 4.12 0.23 -3.89
CA THR A 398 3.30 -0.80 -4.50
C THR A 398 2.05 -0.18 -5.09
N ALA A 399 1.59 -0.68 -6.24
CA ALA A 399 0.36 -0.22 -6.90
C ALA A 399 -0.91 -0.40 -6.01
N ALA A 400 -0.78 -1.14 -4.92
CA ALA A 400 -1.81 -1.33 -3.90
C ALA A 400 -2.08 -0.08 -3.04
N GLY A 401 -1.32 1.00 -3.23
CA GLY A 401 -1.58 2.27 -2.57
C GLY A 401 -1.37 2.26 -1.06
N GLY A 402 -0.53 1.36 -0.55
CA GLY A 402 -0.13 1.35 0.84
C GLY A 402 1.26 2.00 1.03
N LEU A 403 1.48 2.82 2.09
CA LEU A 403 2.82 3.24 2.55
C LEU A 403 3.66 2.04 3.05
N THR A 404 3.22 0.83 2.79
CA THR A 404 3.96 -0.37 3.08
C THR A 404 4.95 -0.61 1.94
N LEU A 405 6.15 -0.12 2.13
CA LEU A 405 7.28 -0.58 1.36
C LEU A 405 7.40 -2.11 1.53
N THR A 406 7.70 -2.80 0.46
CA THR A 406 7.72 -4.28 0.47
C THR A 406 8.75 -4.83 1.44
N GLU A 407 9.83 -4.10 1.66
CA GLU A 407 10.93 -4.42 2.56
C GLU A 407 10.58 -4.30 4.05
N ASN A 408 9.56 -3.52 4.43
CA ASN A 408 9.13 -3.38 5.83
C ASN A 408 8.93 -4.72 6.55
N ARG A 409 8.49 -5.76 5.82
CA ARG A 409 8.26 -7.11 6.37
C ARG A 409 9.51 -7.86 6.78
N LEU A 410 10.69 -7.43 6.34
CA LEU A 410 11.97 -8.03 6.70
C LEU A 410 12.51 -7.45 7.99
N TYR A 411 11.97 -6.30 8.40
CA TYR A 411 12.39 -5.56 9.59
C TYR A 411 11.33 -5.66 10.71
N THR A 412 10.83 -6.87 10.98
CA THR A 412 9.94 -7.14 12.12
C THR A 412 10.56 -8.17 13.05
N VAL A 413 10.14 -8.16 14.31
CA VAL A 413 10.62 -9.13 15.32
C VAL A 413 10.33 -10.57 14.86
N GLU A 414 9.15 -10.78 14.27
CA GLU A 414 8.73 -12.07 13.73
C GLU A 414 9.62 -12.51 12.55
N ALA A 415 9.97 -11.59 11.63
CA ALA A 415 10.88 -11.87 10.51
C ALA A 415 12.28 -12.26 11.02
N TRP A 416 12.80 -11.55 12.01
CA TRP A 416 14.10 -11.90 12.60
C TRP A 416 14.05 -13.26 13.30
N GLY A 417 12.93 -13.59 13.94
CA GLY A 417 12.68 -14.94 14.45
C GLY A 417 12.72 -16.01 13.36
N ASP A 418 12.20 -15.70 12.15
CA ASP A 418 12.24 -16.57 10.98
C ASP A 418 13.71 -16.75 10.48
N PHE A 419 14.46 -15.63 10.36
CA PHE A 419 15.88 -15.67 9.96
C PHE A 419 16.75 -16.44 10.97
N TYR A 420 16.54 -16.25 12.27
CA TYR A 420 17.26 -17.02 13.29
C TYR A 420 16.97 -18.53 13.21
N ARG A 421 15.77 -18.95 12.76
CA ARG A 421 15.50 -20.38 12.52
C ARG A 421 16.25 -20.95 11.33
N ALA A 422 16.57 -20.10 10.34
CA ALA A 422 17.33 -20.50 9.16
C ALA A 422 18.85 -20.55 9.39
N LEU A 423 19.33 -20.04 10.53
CA LEU A 423 20.74 -20.11 10.86
C LEU A 423 21.14 -21.49 11.36
N LYS A 424 22.37 -21.89 11.03
CA LYS A 424 23.07 -22.98 11.69
C LYS A 424 23.43 -22.60 13.13
N PRO A 425 23.76 -23.56 14.00
CA PRO A 425 24.33 -23.24 15.32
C PRO A 425 25.56 -22.31 15.16
N GLY A 426 25.52 -21.14 15.82
CA GLY A 426 26.54 -20.10 15.70
C GLY A 426 26.50 -19.23 14.44
N GLY A 427 25.54 -19.46 13.53
CA GLY A 427 25.36 -18.64 12.33
C GLY A 427 24.95 -17.19 12.64
N LEU A 428 25.22 -16.28 11.71
CA LEU A 428 25.05 -14.85 11.83
C LEU A 428 23.88 -14.33 10.97
N LEU A 429 23.13 -13.37 11.50
CA LEU A 429 22.26 -12.48 10.73
C LEU A 429 22.95 -11.11 10.65
N SER A 430 23.22 -10.64 9.42
CA SER A 430 23.84 -9.33 9.16
C SER A 430 22.85 -8.43 8.43
N VAL A 431 22.56 -7.26 9.00
CA VAL A 431 21.60 -6.29 8.45
C VAL A 431 22.26 -4.92 8.38
N SER A 432 22.31 -4.33 7.19
CA SER A 432 22.90 -3.00 6.98
C SER A 432 21.85 -1.95 6.63
N ARG A 433 21.97 -0.75 7.24
CA ARG A 433 21.01 0.35 7.08
C ARG A 433 21.71 1.70 7.08
N TRP A 434 20.95 2.73 6.66
CA TRP A 434 21.36 4.11 6.74
C TRP A 434 21.49 4.58 8.18
N PHE A 435 22.52 5.38 8.46
CA PHE A 435 22.85 5.89 9.78
C PHE A 435 23.55 7.24 9.67
N ASP A 436 22.97 8.27 10.27
CA ASP A 436 23.64 9.56 10.44
C ASP A 436 24.01 9.76 11.91
N PRO A 437 25.29 9.69 12.29
CA PRO A 437 25.71 9.84 13.67
C PRO A 437 25.41 11.23 14.25
N ASN A 438 25.24 12.25 13.42
CA ASN A 438 24.96 13.63 13.83
C ASN A 438 23.49 14.04 13.65
N GLY A 439 22.68 13.21 12.97
CA GLY A 439 21.31 13.50 12.61
C GLY A 439 20.36 12.36 12.95
N HIS A 440 19.82 11.71 11.95
CA HIS A 440 18.77 10.72 12.08
C HIS A 440 19.29 9.33 12.45
N ARG A 441 19.03 8.87 13.67
CA ARG A 441 19.49 7.58 14.22
C ARG A 441 18.37 6.55 14.39
N GLY A 442 17.13 6.91 14.06
CA GLY A 442 15.94 6.13 14.36
C GLY A 442 15.96 4.72 13.78
N GLU A 443 16.45 4.54 12.53
CA GLU A 443 16.55 3.22 11.91
C GLU A 443 17.54 2.32 12.67
N PHE A 444 18.70 2.84 13.08
CA PHE A 444 19.69 2.09 13.86
C PHE A 444 19.12 1.64 15.21
N TYR A 445 18.55 2.59 15.97
CA TYR A 445 17.95 2.24 17.26
C TYR A 445 16.82 1.22 17.12
N ARG A 446 16.01 1.33 16.08
CA ARG A 446 14.94 0.37 15.82
C ARG A 446 15.47 -1.00 15.43
N LEU A 447 16.57 -1.10 14.65
CA LEU A 447 17.26 -2.38 14.39
C LEU A 447 17.73 -3.03 15.69
N VAL A 448 18.37 -2.24 16.57
CA VAL A 448 18.83 -2.74 17.88
C VAL A 448 17.65 -3.19 18.75
N ALA A 449 16.54 -2.44 18.75
CA ALA A 449 15.32 -2.82 19.47
C ALA A 449 14.69 -4.12 18.95
N ILE A 450 14.64 -4.30 17.60
CA ILE A 450 14.18 -5.54 16.97
C ILE A 450 15.10 -6.71 17.35
N ALA A 451 16.43 -6.51 17.32
CA ALA A 451 17.41 -7.52 17.73
C ALA A 451 17.17 -7.97 19.16
N ALA A 452 17.03 -7.01 20.08
CA ALA A 452 16.82 -7.27 21.50
C ALA A 452 15.53 -8.08 21.74
N ASP A 453 14.39 -7.64 21.17
CA ASP A 453 13.10 -8.33 21.34
C ASP A 453 13.11 -9.72 20.66
N ALA A 454 13.66 -9.85 19.45
CA ALA A 454 13.74 -11.13 18.75
C ALA A 454 14.62 -12.15 19.50
N LEU A 455 15.74 -11.72 20.09
CA LEU A 455 16.61 -12.56 20.90
C LEU A 455 15.93 -12.97 22.21
N GLN A 456 15.26 -12.04 22.91
CA GLN A 456 14.50 -12.36 24.11
C GLN A 456 13.38 -13.37 23.85
N ARG A 457 12.65 -13.24 22.73
CA ARG A 457 11.63 -14.24 22.31
C ARG A 457 12.26 -15.60 21.99
N LYS A 458 13.55 -15.66 21.71
CA LYS A 458 14.32 -16.92 21.57
C LYS A 458 14.84 -17.47 22.91
N GLY A 459 14.58 -16.79 24.02
CA GLY A 459 14.97 -17.20 25.37
C GLY A 459 16.31 -16.64 25.84
N VAL A 460 16.90 -15.67 25.12
CA VAL A 460 18.13 -15.00 25.58
C VAL A 460 17.79 -14.10 26.78
N PRO A 461 18.45 -14.27 27.94
CA PRO A 461 18.26 -13.39 29.07
C PRO A 461 18.63 -11.93 28.76
N ALA A 462 17.90 -10.98 29.28
CA ALA A 462 18.13 -9.55 29.06
C ALA A 462 19.58 -9.12 29.40
N THR A 463 20.18 -9.72 30.45
CA THR A 463 21.55 -9.44 30.88
C THR A 463 22.63 -9.93 29.90
N GLU A 464 22.30 -10.86 29.01
CA GLU A 464 23.22 -11.44 28.02
C GLU A 464 23.12 -10.81 26.63
N LEU A 465 22.09 -10.00 26.36
CA LEU A 465 21.86 -9.38 25.07
C LEU A 465 23.11 -8.72 24.44
N PRO A 466 23.99 -7.99 25.20
CA PRO A 466 25.20 -7.41 24.62
C PRO A 466 26.15 -8.43 24.00
N ARG A 467 26.11 -9.68 24.44
CA ARG A 467 26.96 -10.79 23.92
C ARG A 467 26.40 -11.40 22.61
N HIS A 468 25.28 -10.91 22.12
CA HIS A 468 24.61 -11.45 20.92
C HIS A 468 24.58 -10.47 19.76
N VAL A 469 25.01 -9.21 19.96
CA VAL A 469 24.85 -8.12 18.99
C VAL A 469 26.16 -7.37 18.81
N ILE A 470 26.57 -7.17 17.56
CA ILE A 470 27.70 -6.31 17.16
C ILE A 470 27.14 -5.27 16.20
N ALA A 471 27.45 -3.99 16.36
CA ALA A 471 27.11 -2.96 15.41
C ALA A 471 28.35 -2.16 15.00
N LEU A 472 28.46 -1.90 13.70
CA LEU A 472 29.61 -1.26 13.07
C LEU A 472 29.14 -0.12 12.18
N ASN A 473 29.96 0.92 12.08
CA ASN A 473 29.67 2.07 11.23
C ASN A 473 30.89 2.47 10.38
N VAL A 474 30.59 2.85 9.18
CA VAL A 474 31.46 3.65 8.29
C VAL A 474 30.57 4.67 7.59
N ASP A 475 30.97 5.92 7.63
CA ASP A 475 30.24 7.04 7.07
C ASP A 475 28.74 7.01 7.51
N ASN A 476 27.84 6.97 6.54
CA ASN A 476 26.39 6.96 6.76
C ASN A 476 25.77 5.54 6.74
N ILE A 477 26.58 4.49 6.93
CA ILE A 477 26.10 3.11 6.95
C ILE A 477 26.41 2.46 8.30
N VAL A 478 25.38 1.80 8.86
CA VAL A 478 25.54 0.91 10.00
C VAL A 478 25.22 -0.52 9.61
N THR A 479 26.05 -1.47 10.06
CA THR A 479 25.82 -2.91 9.94
C THR A 479 25.61 -3.50 11.31
N VAL A 480 24.46 -4.12 11.55
CA VAL A 480 24.11 -4.82 12.78
C VAL A 480 24.22 -6.33 12.54
N ILE A 481 25.09 -6.99 13.27
CA ILE A 481 25.35 -8.43 13.20
C ILE A 481 24.83 -9.06 14.47
N THR A 482 23.97 -10.07 14.35
CA THR A 482 23.36 -10.74 15.50
C THR A 482 23.38 -12.26 15.34
N ARG A 483 23.37 -12.97 16.48
CA ARG A 483 23.18 -14.41 16.51
C ARG A 483 22.50 -14.90 17.80
N PRO A 484 21.73 -16.03 17.76
CA PRO A 484 21.11 -16.60 18.96
C PRO A 484 22.10 -17.16 20.00
N ALA A 485 23.28 -17.59 19.58
CA ALA A 485 24.34 -18.05 20.48
C ALA A 485 25.20 -16.87 20.94
N ALA A 486 25.54 -16.77 22.22
CA ALA A 486 26.42 -15.71 22.72
C ALA A 486 27.82 -15.79 22.05
N PHE A 487 28.42 -14.61 21.78
CA PHE A 487 29.85 -14.56 21.46
C PHE A 487 30.66 -14.87 22.70
N THR A 488 31.59 -15.80 22.60
CA THR A 488 32.60 -16.03 23.64
C THR A 488 33.58 -14.85 23.69
N ASP A 489 34.27 -14.66 24.82
CA ASP A 489 35.21 -13.56 24.93
C ASP A 489 36.35 -13.68 23.90
N ALA A 490 36.81 -14.92 23.63
CA ALA A 490 37.83 -15.18 22.62
C ALA A 490 37.34 -14.84 21.18
N GLU A 491 36.11 -15.25 20.81
CA GLU A 491 35.51 -14.89 19.51
C GLU A 491 35.37 -13.37 19.37
N TRP A 492 34.90 -12.70 20.43
CA TRP A 492 34.73 -11.24 20.42
C TRP A 492 36.07 -10.51 20.27
N GLN A 493 37.06 -10.85 21.06
CA GLN A 493 38.38 -10.17 20.97
C GLN A 493 39.02 -10.42 19.59
N GLY A 494 38.92 -11.63 19.04
CA GLY A 494 39.43 -11.95 17.72
C GLY A 494 38.66 -11.18 16.61
N ALA A 495 37.34 -11.10 16.69
CA ALA A 495 36.51 -10.33 15.77
C ALA A 495 36.83 -8.83 15.90
N ARG A 496 36.86 -8.29 17.12
CA ARG A 496 37.18 -6.87 17.38
C ARG A 496 38.51 -6.47 16.77
N ALA A 497 39.55 -7.27 16.97
CA ALA A 497 40.87 -6.98 16.38
C ALA A 497 40.83 -6.91 14.82
N ARG A 498 40.16 -7.87 14.16
CA ARG A 498 40.01 -7.88 12.70
C ARG A 498 39.20 -6.68 12.19
N LEU A 499 38.07 -6.34 12.86
CA LEU A 499 37.21 -5.23 12.48
C LEU A 499 37.90 -3.88 12.64
N GLN A 500 38.65 -3.69 13.75
CA GLN A 500 39.44 -2.47 13.98
C GLN A 500 40.62 -2.35 13.02
N ALA A 501 41.32 -3.47 12.71
CA ALA A 501 42.39 -3.47 11.71
C ALA A 501 41.88 -3.09 10.32
N GLN A 502 40.61 -3.40 10.00
CA GLN A 502 39.98 -2.98 8.75
C GLN A 502 39.55 -1.50 8.75
N GLY A 503 39.48 -0.87 9.93
CA GLY A 503 39.08 0.54 10.05
C GLY A 503 37.59 0.74 10.37
N PHE A 504 36.85 -0.30 10.71
CA PHE A 504 35.43 -0.20 11.06
C PHE A 504 35.27 0.34 12.48
N LYS A 505 34.40 1.35 12.64
CA LYS A 505 34.05 1.90 13.96
C LYS A 505 33.03 1.01 14.63
N ILE A 506 33.36 0.49 15.81
CA ILE A 506 32.47 -0.35 16.61
C ILE A 506 31.52 0.57 17.39
N LEU A 507 30.21 0.44 17.18
CA LEU A 507 29.18 1.16 17.92
C LEU A 507 28.59 0.32 19.06
N LEU A 508 28.48 -1.01 18.85
CA LEU A 508 27.89 -1.92 19.83
C LEU A 508 28.64 -3.26 19.85
N GLY A 509 28.79 -3.84 21.03
CA GLY A 509 29.40 -5.13 21.23
C GLY A 509 29.31 -5.54 22.70
N PRO A 510 29.85 -6.71 23.11
CA PRO A 510 29.77 -7.20 24.49
C PRO A 510 30.23 -6.21 25.57
N ASP A 511 31.21 -5.38 25.27
CA ASP A 511 31.81 -4.38 26.15
C ASP A 511 31.73 -2.93 25.65
N VAL A 512 30.96 -2.71 24.57
CA VAL A 512 30.83 -1.41 23.91
C VAL A 512 29.35 -1.04 23.73
N ALA A 513 28.98 0.20 24.10
CA ALA A 513 27.69 0.79 23.81
C ALA A 513 27.90 2.18 23.20
N PHE A 514 27.14 2.50 22.15
CA PHE A 514 27.25 3.77 21.43
C PHE A 514 26.80 4.96 22.31
N ASP A 515 25.67 4.79 22.99
CA ASP A 515 25.06 5.80 23.83
C ASP A 515 24.09 5.20 24.88
N ILE A 516 23.43 6.06 25.62
CA ILE A 516 22.48 5.63 26.66
C ILE A 516 21.26 4.90 26.07
N VAL A 517 20.82 5.22 24.86
CA VAL A 517 19.69 4.57 24.20
C VAL A 517 20.04 3.12 23.88
N THR A 518 21.15 2.89 23.21
CA THR A 518 21.64 1.53 22.89
C THR A 518 21.96 0.72 24.15
N SER A 519 22.54 1.35 25.19
CA SER A 519 22.78 0.71 26.49
C SER A 519 21.47 0.27 27.16
N THR A 520 20.44 1.12 27.14
CA THR A 520 19.12 0.80 27.70
C THR A 520 18.44 -0.34 26.93
N LEU A 521 18.46 -0.30 25.58
CA LEU A 521 17.92 -1.37 24.74
C LEU A 521 18.59 -2.72 25.03
N MET A 522 19.92 -2.72 25.19
CA MET A 522 20.71 -3.94 25.43
C MET A 522 20.69 -4.41 26.89
N SER A 523 20.20 -3.60 27.81
CA SER A 523 20.01 -4.02 29.22
C SER A 523 18.65 -4.71 29.45
N GLY A 524 17.77 -4.75 28.46
CA GLY A 524 16.41 -5.24 28.59
C GLY A 524 15.48 -4.39 29.46
N LYS A 525 15.91 -3.14 29.77
CA LYS A 525 15.13 -2.17 30.58
C LYS A 525 14.26 -1.24 29.72
N ALA A 526 14.29 -1.41 28.41
CA ALA A 526 13.48 -0.62 27.48
C ALA A 526 12.01 -1.07 27.53
N ASP A 527 11.23 -0.41 28.38
CA ASP A 527 9.79 -0.60 28.52
C ASP A 527 8.97 0.39 27.66
N ALA A 528 7.66 0.30 27.71
CA ALA A 528 6.78 1.20 26.98
C ALA A 528 6.96 2.67 27.37
N ALA A 529 7.29 2.98 28.62
CA ALA A 529 7.54 4.33 29.10
C ALA A 529 8.85 4.88 28.52
N PHE A 530 9.90 4.06 28.46
CA PHE A 530 11.15 4.43 27.78
C PHE A 530 10.91 4.78 26.31
N PHE A 531 10.24 3.89 25.54
CA PHE A 531 9.94 4.19 24.13
C PHE A 531 9.08 5.44 23.98
N ALA A 532 8.12 5.69 24.89
CA ALA A 532 7.28 6.89 24.85
C ALA A 532 8.04 8.19 25.16
N SER A 533 9.12 8.13 25.93
CA SER A 533 9.93 9.30 26.32
C SER A 533 10.83 9.83 25.19
N LEU A 534 11.06 9.02 24.15
CA LEU A 534 11.95 9.39 23.06
C LEU A 534 11.23 10.24 21.99
N PRO A 535 11.92 11.20 21.35
CA PRO A 535 11.34 12.04 20.30
C PRO A 535 10.96 11.22 19.06
N GLU A 536 11.70 10.16 18.77
CA GLU A 536 11.42 9.25 17.67
C GLU A 536 10.76 7.97 18.18
N ASN A 537 9.85 7.42 17.36
CA ASN A 537 9.29 6.10 17.62
C ASN A 537 10.29 5.03 17.18
N ILE A 538 11.10 4.54 18.10
CA ILE A 538 12.07 3.47 17.85
C ILE A 538 11.61 2.11 18.42
N ALA A 539 10.36 1.99 18.83
CA ALA A 539 9.81 0.71 19.29
C ALA A 539 10.00 -0.37 18.22
N PRO A 540 10.25 -1.64 18.60
CA PRO A 540 10.48 -2.71 17.64
C PRO A 540 9.25 -2.91 16.77
N SER A 541 9.47 -2.97 15.44
CA SER A 541 8.40 -3.23 14.48
C SER A 541 7.94 -4.69 14.58
N THR A 542 6.63 -4.91 14.43
CA THR A 542 5.99 -6.24 14.44
C THR A 542 5.18 -6.45 13.15
N ASP A 543 4.73 -7.67 12.90
CA ASP A 543 3.87 -7.96 11.74
C ASP A 543 2.49 -7.25 11.82
N ASP A 544 2.06 -6.81 13.02
CA ASP A 544 0.88 -5.93 13.20
C ASP A 544 1.20 -4.43 13.07
N ASN A 545 2.48 -4.05 13.17
CA ASN A 545 2.97 -2.67 12.96
C ASN A 545 4.28 -2.71 12.15
N PRO A 546 4.24 -3.09 10.86
CA PRO A 546 5.42 -3.28 10.03
C PRO A 546 5.91 -1.97 9.38
N PHE A 547 6.02 -0.89 10.15
CA PHE A 547 6.35 0.44 9.61
C PHE A 547 7.76 0.86 10.04
N PHE A 548 8.75 0.05 9.70
CA PHE A 548 10.15 0.21 10.12
C PHE A 548 10.73 1.60 9.80
N PHE A 549 10.45 2.15 8.63
CA PHE A 549 10.99 3.44 8.17
C PHE A 549 10.28 4.67 8.76
N TYR A 550 9.17 4.48 9.48
CA TYR A 550 8.37 5.57 10.05
C TYR A 550 8.71 5.76 11.53
N THR A 551 9.74 6.58 11.80
CA THR A 551 10.19 6.86 13.17
C THR A 551 9.58 8.13 13.77
N ALA A 552 8.98 9.01 12.97
CA ALA A 552 8.32 10.21 13.49
C ALA A 552 6.94 9.90 14.10
N ARG A 553 6.57 10.62 15.15
CA ARG A 553 5.27 10.53 15.82
C ARG A 553 4.31 11.56 15.26
N PHE A 554 3.09 11.15 14.89
CA PHE A 554 2.07 12.08 14.40
C PHE A 554 1.71 13.17 15.41
N GLY A 555 1.68 12.86 16.70
CA GLY A 555 1.40 13.83 17.75
C GLY A 555 2.41 14.98 17.81
N GLU A 556 3.70 14.70 17.65
CA GLU A 556 4.75 15.73 17.64
C GLU A 556 4.70 16.60 16.38
N LEU A 557 4.38 15.99 15.23
CA LEU A 557 4.24 16.71 13.96
C LEU A 557 3.09 17.71 13.98
N VAL A 558 1.97 17.34 14.61
CA VAL A 558 0.83 18.26 14.81
C VAL A 558 1.18 19.37 15.79
N ALA A 559 1.94 19.05 16.85
CA ALA A 559 2.36 20.04 17.85
C ALA A 559 3.44 21.01 17.33
N ARG A 560 4.30 20.58 16.40
CA ARG A 560 5.44 21.34 15.86
C ARG A 560 5.51 21.26 14.33
N PRO A 561 4.53 21.82 13.59
CA PRO A 561 4.46 21.67 12.13
C PRO A 561 5.67 22.27 11.39
N ALA A 562 6.32 23.31 11.93
CA ALA A 562 7.52 23.88 11.32
C ALA A 562 8.72 22.91 11.37
N ALA A 563 8.89 22.14 12.44
CA ALA A 563 9.93 21.12 12.55
C ALA A 563 9.66 19.92 11.63
N ALA A 564 8.37 19.63 11.34
CA ALA A 564 7.97 18.59 10.41
C ALA A 564 8.42 18.87 8.98
N LEU A 565 8.35 20.14 8.54
CA LEU A 565 8.73 20.55 7.19
C LEU A 565 10.25 20.53 6.94
N THR A 566 11.06 20.58 7.99
CA THR A 566 12.53 20.62 7.88
C THR A 566 13.22 19.27 8.00
N ASN A 567 12.52 18.23 8.46
CA ASN A 567 13.09 16.89 8.65
C ASN A 567 12.79 15.96 7.45
N ASN A 568 13.65 14.97 7.22
CA ASN A 568 13.58 13.94 6.16
C ASN A 568 12.30 13.05 6.18
N ASN A 569 11.22 13.51 6.81
CA ASN A 569 9.94 12.79 6.95
C ASN A 569 8.94 13.14 5.84
N ALA A 570 9.40 13.24 4.60
CA ALA A 570 8.57 13.64 3.43
C ALA A 570 7.26 12.83 3.31
N ALA A 571 7.30 11.52 3.62
CA ALA A 571 6.11 10.66 3.55
C ALA A 571 5.03 11.04 4.60
N ILE A 572 5.44 11.36 5.82
CA ILE A 572 4.52 11.76 6.89
C ILE A 572 3.97 13.17 6.62
N ASN A 573 4.82 14.09 6.16
CA ASN A 573 4.41 15.43 5.75
C ASN A 573 3.37 15.37 4.63
N MET A 574 3.59 14.51 3.63
CA MET A 574 2.61 14.28 2.56
C MET A 574 1.31 13.70 3.09
N THR A 575 1.36 12.78 4.05
CA THR A 575 0.17 12.22 4.71
C THR A 575 -0.63 13.32 5.43
N LEU A 576 0.03 14.22 6.16
CA LEU A 576 -0.62 15.36 6.81
C LEU A 576 -1.27 16.32 5.79
N VAL A 577 -0.57 16.64 4.71
CA VAL A 577 -1.13 17.47 3.62
C VAL A 577 -2.37 16.80 3.04
N LEU A 578 -2.32 15.50 2.77
CA LEU A 578 -3.48 14.75 2.24
C LEU A 578 -4.64 14.69 3.24
N ILE A 579 -4.38 14.59 4.55
CA ILE A 579 -5.41 14.67 5.59
C ILE A 579 -6.10 16.06 5.53
N VAL A 580 -5.34 17.15 5.45
CA VAL A 580 -5.90 18.51 5.35
C VAL A 580 -6.73 18.65 4.07
N VAL A 581 -6.22 18.20 2.93
CA VAL A 581 -6.95 18.21 1.65
C VAL A 581 -8.25 17.41 1.76
N ALA A 582 -8.21 16.23 2.39
CA ALA A 582 -9.39 15.39 2.57
C ALA A 582 -10.42 16.03 3.52
N LEU A 583 -9.98 16.70 4.59
CA LEU A 583 -10.87 17.45 5.48
C LEU A 583 -11.53 18.64 4.76
N CYS A 584 -10.76 19.40 3.96
CA CYS A 584 -11.30 20.46 3.11
C CYS A 584 -12.33 19.92 2.11
N ALA A 585 -12.04 18.78 1.49
CA ALA A 585 -12.96 18.12 0.59
C ALA A 585 -14.25 17.64 1.32
N CYS A 586 -14.14 17.09 2.54
CA CYS A 586 -15.30 16.78 3.37
C CYS A 586 -16.15 18.03 3.70
N ALA A 587 -15.50 19.14 3.99
CA ALA A 587 -16.20 20.40 4.23
C ALA A 587 -16.97 20.88 2.98
N ILE A 588 -16.35 20.80 1.81
CA ILE A 588 -16.95 21.25 0.54
C ILE A 588 -18.06 20.30 0.06
N TYR A 589 -17.82 18.99 0.07
CA TYR A 589 -18.69 17.99 -0.58
C TYR A 589 -19.72 17.35 0.36
N ILE A 590 -19.54 17.45 1.69
CA ILE A 590 -20.51 16.96 2.68
C ILE A 590 -21.09 18.12 3.49
N ALA A 591 -20.24 18.85 4.25
CA ALA A 591 -20.73 19.81 5.25
C ALA A 591 -21.50 20.97 4.59
N ALA A 592 -20.98 21.56 3.51
CA ALA A 592 -21.66 22.69 2.84
C ALA A 592 -23.01 22.29 2.20
N PRO A 593 -23.12 21.15 1.44
CA PRO A 593 -24.43 20.68 0.96
C PRO A 593 -25.37 20.28 2.12
N PHE A 594 -24.84 19.63 3.16
CA PHE A 594 -25.64 19.25 4.34
C PHE A 594 -26.26 20.48 5.02
N VAL A 595 -25.50 21.54 5.27
CA VAL A 595 -26.00 22.78 5.88
C VAL A 595 -27.04 23.43 4.98
N ARG A 596 -26.85 23.46 3.65
CA ARG A 596 -27.85 23.98 2.70
C ARG A 596 -29.17 23.19 2.74
N LEU A 597 -29.07 21.85 2.80
CA LEU A 597 -30.22 20.96 2.88
C LEU A 597 -30.90 21.02 4.24
N ALA A 598 -30.18 21.14 5.34
CA ALA A 598 -30.69 21.27 6.70
C ALA A 598 -31.58 22.52 6.91
N ARG A 599 -31.42 23.56 6.07
CA ARG A 599 -32.30 24.71 6.03
C ARG A 599 -33.68 24.45 5.37
N ARG A 600 -33.76 23.35 4.60
CA ARG A 600 -34.96 22.99 3.81
C ARG A 600 -35.64 21.69 4.29
N MET A 601 -34.93 20.83 5.00
CA MET A 601 -35.38 19.52 5.44
C MET A 601 -35.07 19.31 6.92
N PRO A 602 -35.93 18.59 7.67
CA PRO A 602 -35.66 18.26 9.08
C PRO A 602 -34.37 17.43 9.21
N LEU A 603 -33.55 17.75 10.22
CA LEU A 603 -32.30 17.01 10.51
C LEU A 603 -32.56 15.52 10.77
N SER A 604 -33.70 15.16 11.38
CA SER A 604 -34.11 13.77 11.62
C SER A 604 -34.26 12.94 10.33
N VAL A 605 -34.54 13.58 9.20
CA VAL A 605 -34.65 12.96 7.88
C VAL A 605 -33.30 12.91 7.15
N LEU A 606 -32.50 13.97 7.27
CA LEU A 606 -31.25 14.13 6.53
C LEU A 606 -30.06 13.41 7.19
N THR A 607 -29.93 13.47 8.51
CA THR A 607 -28.78 12.92 9.24
C THR A 607 -28.60 11.39 9.07
N PRO A 608 -29.67 10.54 9.20
CA PRO A 608 -29.48 9.11 9.10
C PRO A 608 -28.87 8.62 7.77
N PRO A 609 -29.37 9.03 6.58
CA PRO A 609 -28.76 8.59 5.32
C PRO A 609 -27.34 9.14 5.12
N VAL A 610 -27.07 10.42 5.42
CA VAL A 610 -25.72 10.98 5.24
C VAL A 610 -24.71 10.27 6.14
N THR A 611 -25.04 10.07 7.43
CA THR A 611 -24.17 9.31 8.34
C THR A 611 -24.00 7.85 7.91
N TYR A 612 -25.07 7.21 7.41
CA TYR A 612 -25.01 5.84 6.93
C TYR A 612 -24.05 5.66 5.75
N PHE A 613 -24.17 6.49 4.69
CA PHE A 613 -23.32 6.39 3.52
C PHE A 613 -21.88 6.83 3.80
N SER A 614 -21.70 7.82 4.68
CA SER A 614 -20.37 8.20 5.18
C SER A 614 -19.71 7.07 5.98
N ALA A 615 -20.46 6.40 6.83
CA ALA A 615 -19.95 5.28 7.64
C ALA A 615 -19.59 4.05 6.78
N ILE A 616 -20.35 3.77 5.69
CA ILE A 616 -19.94 2.73 4.73
C ILE A 616 -18.59 3.07 4.10
N GLY A 617 -18.41 4.32 3.64
CA GLY A 617 -17.14 4.75 3.04
C GLY A 617 -15.96 4.60 3.99
N MET A 618 -16.12 5.09 5.24
CA MET A 618 -15.11 4.94 6.28
C MET A 618 -14.81 3.47 6.58
N GLY A 619 -15.85 2.67 6.87
CA GLY A 619 -15.70 1.28 7.27
C GLY A 619 -15.08 0.41 6.18
N PHE A 620 -15.54 0.56 4.93
CA PHE A 620 -15.05 -0.20 3.80
C PHE A 620 -13.54 0.03 3.60
N MET A 621 -13.10 1.28 3.49
CA MET A 621 -11.70 1.62 3.23
C MET A 621 -10.78 1.24 4.39
N LEU A 622 -11.18 1.45 5.65
CA LEU A 622 -10.37 1.05 6.79
C LEU A 622 -10.16 -0.47 6.86
N ILE A 623 -11.20 -1.26 6.56
CA ILE A 623 -11.11 -2.72 6.50
C ILE A 623 -10.25 -3.17 5.32
N GLU A 624 -10.47 -2.60 4.13
CA GLU A 624 -9.72 -2.92 2.92
C GLU A 624 -8.22 -2.67 3.12
N ILE A 625 -7.84 -1.47 3.59
CA ILE A 625 -6.44 -1.10 3.82
C ILE A 625 -5.80 -2.00 4.88
N SER A 626 -6.49 -2.24 6.00
CA SER A 626 -5.97 -3.09 7.07
C SER A 626 -5.76 -4.53 6.61
N GLN A 627 -6.71 -5.10 5.86
CA GLN A 627 -6.57 -6.47 5.34
C GLN A 627 -5.51 -6.54 4.24
N MET A 628 -5.40 -5.51 3.40
CA MET A 628 -4.36 -5.44 2.37
C MET A 628 -2.98 -5.42 3.03
N GLN A 629 -2.74 -4.58 4.01
CA GLN A 629 -1.47 -4.50 4.74
C GLN A 629 -1.11 -5.83 5.40
N ARG A 630 -2.05 -6.44 6.13
CA ARG A 630 -1.83 -7.70 6.84
C ARG A 630 -1.60 -8.88 5.91
N LEU A 631 -2.45 -9.05 4.91
CA LEU A 631 -2.34 -10.17 3.98
C LEU A 631 -1.21 -10.00 2.97
N MET A 632 -0.75 -8.78 2.70
CA MET A 632 0.46 -8.55 1.92
C MET A 632 1.70 -9.13 2.63
N VAL A 633 1.78 -9.03 3.95
CA VAL A 633 2.82 -9.70 4.76
C VAL A 633 2.70 -11.22 4.65
N PHE A 634 1.49 -11.76 4.71
CA PHE A 634 1.23 -13.20 4.64
C PHE A 634 1.47 -13.80 3.25
N LEU A 635 0.98 -13.14 2.20
CA LEU A 635 1.11 -13.61 0.81
C LEU A 635 2.55 -13.53 0.28
N GLY A 636 3.37 -12.68 0.87
CA GLY A 636 4.79 -12.64 0.58
C GLY A 636 5.18 -11.83 -0.66
N HIS A 637 4.29 -11.52 -1.58
CA HIS A 637 4.62 -10.78 -2.79
C HIS A 637 3.67 -9.59 -2.98
N PRO A 638 4.18 -8.38 -3.30
CA PRO A 638 3.36 -7.17 -3.37
C PRO A 638 2.25 -7.24 -4.43
N VAL A 639 2.48 -7.95 -5.53
CA VAL A 639 1.48 -8.18 -6.57
C VAL A 639 0.28 -8.97 -6.03
N TYR A 640 0.51 -9.95 -5.15
CA TYR A 640 -0.57 -10.72 -4.54
C TYR A 640 -1.41 -9.91 -3.56
N GLY A 641 -0.81 -8.94 -2.85
CA GLY A 641 -1.57 -7.99 -2.03
C GLY A 641 -2.64 -7.26 -2.85
N LEU A 642 -2.25 -6.73 -4.01
CA LEU A 642 -3.17 -6.07 -4.93
C LEU A 642 -4.14 -7.06 -5.59
N SER A 643 -3.61 -8.08 -6.28
CA SER A 643 -4.41 -8.98 -7.11
C SER A 643 -5.34 -9.87 -6.30
N VAL A 644 -4.90 -10.42 -5.17
CA VAL A 644 -5.72 -11.34 -4.37
C VAL A 644 -6.66 -10.57 -3.45
N VAL A 645 -6.14 -9.60 -2.70
CA VAL A 645 -6.94 -8.92 -1.66
C VAL A 645 -7.96 -7.99 -2.29
N LEU A 646 -7.51 -7.04 -3.12
CA LEU A 646 -8.40 -6.05 -3.73
C LEU A 646 -9.39 -6.72 -4.70
N PHE A 647 -8.93 -7.64 -5.54
CA PHE A 647 -9.81 -8.41 -6.42
C PHE A 647 -10.88 -9.16 -5.65
N THR A 648 -10.51 -9.88 -4.58
CA THR A 648 -11.46 -10.65 -3.77
C THR A 648 -12.50 -9.73 -3.12
N ILE A 649 -12.05 -8.64 -2.49
CA ILE A 649 -12.95 -7.68 -1.84
C ILE A 649 -13.93 -7.09 -2.86
N LEU A 650 -13.46 -6.62 -4.01
CA LEU A 650 -14.31 -6.01 -5.03
C LEU A 650 -15.26 -7.03 -5.67
N LEU A 651 -14.78 -8.21 -6.06
CA LEU A 651 -15.60 -9.24 -6.70
C LEU A 651 -16.71 -9.72 -5.76
N PHE A 652 -16.37 -10.11 -4.52
CA PHE A 652 -17.35 -10.62 -3.58
C PHE A 652 -18.29 -9.53 -3.07
N SER A 653 -17.83 -8.27 -2.96
CA SER A 653 -18.73 -7.13 -2.72
C SER A 653 -19.70 -6.93 -3.89
N GLY A 654 -19.26 -7.10 -5.13
CA GLY A 654 -20.12 -7.09 -6.32
C GLY A 654 -21.17 -8.20 -6.26
N LEU A 655 -20.76 -9.44 -5.95
CA LEU A 655 -21.68 -10.58 -5.81
C LEU A 655 -22.68 -10.36 -4.67
N GLY A 656 -22.24 -9.84 -3.51
CA GLY A 656 -23.11 -9.48 -2.39
C GLY A 656 -24.13 -8.42 -2.78
N SER A 657 -23.70 -7.40 -3.51
CA SER A 657 -24.56 -6.34 -4.04
C SER A 657 -25.68 -6.89 -4.92
N ALA A 658 -25.38 -7.84 -5.82
CA ALA A 658 -26.35 -8.47 -6.73
C ALA A 658 -27.53 -9.16 -5.98
N THR A 659 -27.31 -9.57 -4.72
CA THR A 659 -28.36 -10.21 -3.89
C THR A 659 -29.40 -9.23 -3.34
N VAL A 660 -29.15 -7.91 -3.45
CA VAL A 660 -30.10 -6.89 -2.97
C VAL A 660 -31.13 -6.59 -4.06
N GLY A 661 -32.36 -7.02 -3.82
CA GLY A 661 -33.45 -6.85 -4.78
C GLY A 661 -33.94 -5.40 -4.89
N ALA A 662 -34.70 -5.12 -5.97
CA ALA A 662 -35.30 -3.81 -6.22
C ALA A 662 -36.42 -3.42 -5.26
N ARG A 663 -37.02 -4.36 -4.54
CA ARG A 663 -38.09 -4.11 -3.57
C ARG A 663 -37.47 -3.75 -2.21
N ALA A 664 -38.16 -2.88 -1.45
CA ALA A 664 -37.78 -2.59 -0.09
C ALA A 664 -37.68 -3.90 0.73
N PRO A 665 -36.56 -4.18 1.36
CA PRO A 665 -36.36 -5.45 2.04
C PRO A 665 -37.21 -5.55 3.30
N ARG A 666 -37.71 -6.77 3.62
CA ARG A 666 -38.43 -7.04 4.85
C ARG A 666 -37.54 -6.69 6.06
N PRO A 667 -38.13 -6.16 7.17
CA PRO A 667 -37.36 -5.79 8.36
C PRO A 667 -36.43 -6.90 8.89
N GLY A 668 -36.89 -8.14 8.94
CA GLY A 668 -36.06 -9.27 9.35
C GLY A 668 -34.88 -9.55 8.42
N ALA A 669 -35.05 -9.40 7.11
CA ALA A 669 -33.97 -9.57 6.16
C ALA A 669 -32.85 -8.50 6.30
N VAL A 670 -33.23 -7.26 6.66
CA VAL A 670 -32.24 -6.21 6.95
C VAL A 670 -31.42 -6.54 8.20
N VAL A 671 -32.12 -6.97 9.28
CA VAL A 671 -31.45 -7.37 10.52
C VAL A 671 -30.50 -8.55 10.27
N ALA A 672 -30.98 -9.58 9.55
CA ALA A 672 -30.17 -10.75 9.23
C ALA A 672 -28.88 -10.38 8.44
N ARG A 673 -28.97 -9.47 7.44
CA ARG A 673 -27.81 -9.01 6.67
C ARG A 673 -26.80 -8.23 7.52
N ILE A 674 -27.27 -7.35 8.41
CA ILE A 674 -26.41 -6.61 9.33
C ILE A 674 -25.75 -7.57 10.32
N ALA A 675 -26.51 -8.51 10.90
CA ALA A 675 -25.97 -9.50 11.81
C ALA A 675 -24.90 -10.38 11.13
N ALA A 676 -25.15 -10.83 9.88
CA ALA A 676 -24.19 -11.58 9.09
C ALA A 676 -22.93 -10.76 8.82
N LEU A 677 -23.07 -9.47 8.47
CA LEU A 677 -21.93 -8.57 8.27
C LEU A 677 -21.07 -8.45 9.54
N LEU A 678 -21.69 -8.12 10.67
CA LEU A 678 -20.95 -7.95 11.92
C LEU A 678 -20.30 -9.27 12.38
N ALA A 679 -21.00 -10.39 12.22
CA ALA A 679 -20.46 -11.71 12.54
C ALA A 679 -19.25 -12.06 11.66
N THR A 680 -19.34 -11.83 10.34
CA THR A 680 -18.24 -12.13 9.42
C THR A 680 -17.04 -11.18 9.60
N LEU A 681 -17.27 -9.89 9.96
CA LEU A 681 -16.20 -8.96 10.29
C LEU A 681 -15.48 -9.37 11.59
N VAL A 682 -16.23 -9.72 12.63
CA VAL A 682 -15.63 -10.21 13.89
C VAL A 682 -14.84 -11.50 13.63
N ALA A 683 -15.44 -12.46 12.90
CA ALA A 683 -14.79 -13.71 12.56
C ALA A 683 -13.49 -13.45 11.77
N ALA A 684 -13.51 -12.61 10.74
CA ALA A 684 -12.33 -12.27 9.97
C ALA A 684 -11.26 -11.57 10.82
N GLY A 685 -11.66 -10.64 11.71
CA GLY A 685 -10.73 -9.95 12.62
C GLY A 685 -9.99 -10.90 13.57
N LEU A 686 -10.67 -11.92 14.08
CA LEU A 686 -10.12 -12.93 14.97
C LEU A 686 -9.33 -14.02 14.22
N LEU A 687 -9.85 -14.48 13.09
CA LEU A 687 -9.25 -15.59 12.34
C LEU A 687 -8.02 -15.16 11.52
N THR A 688 -7.94 -13.90 11.06
CA THR A 688 -6.81 -13.45 10.24
C THR A 688 -5.47 -13.68 10.93
N PRO A 689 -5.19 -13.19 12.15
CA PRO A 689 -3.90 -13.43 12.80
C PRO A 689 -3.63 -14.92 13.03
N MET A 690 -4.64 -15.68 13.48
CA MET A 690 -4.50 -17.13 13.74
C MET A 690 -4.14 -17.90 12.46
N LEU A 691 -4.84 -17.60 11.35
CA LEU A 691 -4.64 -18.27 10.07
C LEU A 691 -3.29 -17.90 9.45
N THR A 692 -2.92 -16.62 9.50
CA THR A 692 -1.63 -16.15 8.97
C THR A 692 -0.45 -16.77 9.72
N ASP A 693 -0.57 -16.95 11.04
CA ASP A 693 0.47 -17.61 11.85
C ASP A 693 0.52 -19.12 11.56
N TRP A 694 -0.65 -19.79 11.55
CA TRP A 694 -0.73 -21.25 11.29
C TRP A 694 -0.26 -21.62 9.90
N ALA A 695 -0.68 -20.86 8.87
CA ALA A 695 -0.36 -21.15 7.47
C ALA A 695 0.90 -20.42 6.96
N ARG A 696 1.75 -19.90 7.85
CA ARG A 696 2.96 -19.15 7.49
C ARG A 696 3.91 -19.95 6.59
N SER A 697 4.01 -21.28 6.82
CA SER A 697 4.81 -22.19 6.04
C SER A 697 4.04 -22.90 4.92
N ALA A 698 2.80 -22.49 4.60
CA ALA A 698 2.03 -23.09 3.51
C ALA A 698 2.52 -22.59 2.15
N ALA A 699 2.37 -23.40 1.09
CA ALA A 699 2.68 -23.02 -0.28
C ALA A 699 1.88 -21.80 -0.72
N THR A 700 2.37 -21.03 -1.68
CA THR A 700 1.79 -19.73 -2.10
C THR A 700 0.35 -19.86 -2.57
N ASP A 701 0.02 -20.90 -3.34
CA ASP A 701 -1.33 -21.23 -3.81
C ASP A 701 -2.31 -21.46 -2.64
N MET A 702 -1.87 -22.18 -1.59
CA MET A 702 -2.68 -22.39 -0.38
C MET A 702 -2.85 -21.09 0.41
N ARG A 703 -1.82 -20.24 0.51
CA ARG A 703 -1.93 -18.92 1.14
C ARG A 703 -2.91 -18.02 0.38
N ILE A 704 -2.91 -18.07 -0.95
CA ILE A 704 -3.89 -17.37 -1.80
C ILE A 704 -5.30 -17.89 -1.49
N LEU A 705 -5.50 -19.21 -1.49
CA LEU A 705 -6.80 -19.82 -1.20
C LEU A 705 -7.32 -19.42 0.19
N PHE A 706 -6.49 -19.50 1.22
CA PHE A 706 -6.87 -19.08 2.57
C PHE A 706 -7.22 -17.60 2.66
N SER A 707 -6.48 -16.73 1.96
CA SER A 707 -6.78 -15.30 1.90
C SER A 707 -8.13 -15.04 1.24
N VAL A 708 -8.44 -15.71 0.14
CA VAL A 708 -9.75 -15.61 -0.55
C VAL A 708 -10.88 -16.08 0.36
N LEU A 709 -10.75 -17.25 0.99
CA LEU A 709 -11.77 -17.82 1.88
C LEU A 709 -12.02 -16.93 3.11
N LEU A 710 -10.99 -16.28 3.63
CA LEU A 710 -11.08 -15.37 4.77
C LEU A 710 -11.79 -14.06 4.39
N LEU A 711 -11.46 -13.50 3.20
CA LEU A 711 -11.98 -12.20 2.76
C LEU A 711 -13.38 -12.27 2.13
N ALA A 712 -13.71 -13.36 1.45
CA ALA A 712 -14.94 -13.48 0.67
C ALA A 712 -16.23 -13.28 1.50
N PRO A 713 -16.41 -13.87 2.71
CA PRO A 713 -17.63 -13.68 3.50
C PRO A 713 -17.86 -12.23 3.97
N PRO A 714 -16.89 -11.53 4.59
CA PRO A 714 -17.10 -10.14 4.99
C PRO A 714 -17.25 -9.22 3.77
N ALA A 715 -16.50 -9.41 2.69
CA ALA A 715 -16.61 -8.63 1.47
C ALA A 715 -18.02 -8.77 0.84
N PHE A 716 -18.53 -9.99 0.75
CA PHE A 716 -19.90 -10.25 0.28
C PHE A 716 -20.95 -9.51 1.12
N CYS A 717 -20.81 -9.53 2.45
CA CYS A 717 -21.73 -8.83 3.34
C CYS A 717 -21.58 -7.30 3.26
N MET A 718 -20.34 -6.78 3.16
CA MET A 718 -20.09 -5.34 2.97
C MET A 718 -20.71 -4.82 1.68
N GLY A 719 -20.59 -5.58 0.57
CA GLY A 719 -21.15 -5.22 -0.73
C GLY A 719 -22.67 -5.07 -0.75
N MET A 720 -23.39 -5.72 0.16
CA MET A 720 -24.85 -5.56 0.30
C MET A 720 -25.24 -4.19 0.86
N MET A 721 -24.37 -3.52 1.63
CA MET A 721 -24.76 -2.36 2.43
C MET A 721 -25.12 -1.15 1.57
N PHE A 722 -24.32 -0.84 0.55
CA PHE A 722 -24.57 0.32 -0.30
C PHE A 722 -25.92 0.24 -1.04
N PRO A 723 -26.24 -0.82 -1.82
CA PRO A 723 -27.55 -0.95 -2.46
C PRO A 723 -28.70 -1.12 -1.44
N LEU A 724 -28.45 -1.66 -0.26
CA LEU A 724 -29.43 -1.69 0.82
C LEU A 724 -29.82 -0.27 1.24
N GLY A 725 -28.85 0.63 1.46
CA GLY A 725 -29.08 2.04 1.72
C GLY A 725 -29.89 2.70 0.63
N LEU A 726 -29.51 2.54 -0.64
CA LEU A 726 -30.26 3.06 -1.79
C LEU A 726 -31.72 2.58 -1.79
N SER A 727 -31.99 1.33 -1.42
CA SER A 727 -33.34 0.77 -1.34
C SER A 727 -34.17 1.35 -0.19
N ILE A 728 -33.55 1.65 0.95
CA ILE A 728 -34.18 2.20 2.16
C ILE A 728 -34.58 3.67 1.94
N TRP A 729 -33.68 4.48 1.40
CA TRP A 729 -33.86 5.92 1.20
C TRP A 729 -34.32 6.32 -0.21
N ARG A 730 -34.86 5.38 -0.99
CA ARG A 730 -35.33 5.60 -2.36
C ARG A 730 -36.36 6.70 -2.49
N ARG A 731 -37.10 7.05 -1.42
CA ARG A 731 -38.06 8.16 -1.42
C ARG A 731 -37.41 9.53 -1.67
N HIS A 732 -36.11 9.65 -1.47
CA HIS A 732 -35.28 10.84 -1.70
C HIS A 732 -34.34 10.61 -2.87
N ALA A 733 -34.88 10.15 -4.02
CA ALA A 733 -34.09 9.81 -5.21
C ALA A 733 -33.25 10.99 -5.73
N GLU A 734 -33.71 12.23 -5.53
CA GLU A 734 -33.00 13.46 -5.87
C GLU A 734 -31.69 13.64 -5.08
N LEU A 735 -31.58 13.06 -3.87
CA LEU A 735 -30.41 13.12 -3.00
C LEU A 735 -29.43 11.96 -3.19
N LEU A 736 -29.77 10.93 -4.00
CA LEU A 736 -28.91 9.76 -4.19
C LEU A 736 -27.50 10.12 -4.70
N PRO A 737 -27.31 11.06 -5.66
CA PRO A 737 -25.96 11.47 -6.05
C PRO A 737 -25.18 12.12 -4.90
N PHE A 738 -25.84 12.89 -4.02
CA PHE A 738 -25.21 13.45 -2.82
C PHE A 738 -24.81 12.36 -1.82
N PHE A 739 -25.65 11.33 -1.62
CA PHE A 739 -25.28 10.19 -0.76
C PHE A 739 -24.10 9.39 -1.32
N TRP A 740 -24.04 9.26 -2.66
CA TRP A 740 -22.88 8.69 -3.35
C TRP A 740 -21.62 9.51 -3.11
N SER A 741 -21.73 10.83 -3.24
CA SER A 741 -20.64 11.77 -2.95
C SER A 741 -20.16 11.66 -1.50
N ALA A 742 -21.08 11.61 -0.53
CA ALA A 742 -20.74 11.45 0.89
C ALA A 742 -19.96 10.14 1.14
N ASN A 743 -20.36 9.04 0.51
CA ASN A 743 -19.62 7.77 0.57
C ASN A 743 -18.22 7.91 -0.04
N GLY A 744 -18.11 8.47 -1.24
CA GLY A 744 -16.83 8.60 -1.95
C GLY A 744 -15.82 9.48 -1.20
N ILE A 745 -16.24 10.65 -0.69
CA ILE A 745 -15.31 11.56 0.00
C ILE A 745 -14.88 11.04 1.38
N THR A 746 -15.78 10.35 2.09
CA THR A 746 -15.39 9.69 3.35
C THR A 746 -14.50 8.48 3.10
N SER A 747 -14.64 7.78 1.98
CA SER A 747 -13.69 6.76 1.54
C SER A 747 -12.31 7.36 1.28
N MET A 748 -12.24 8.51 0.60
CA MET A 748 -10.98 9.26 0.42
C MET A 748 -10.34 9.63 1.76
N PHE A 749 -11.12 10.22 2.68
CA PHE A 749 -10.63 10.57 4.02
C PHE A 749 -10.13 9.33 4.78
N ALA A 750 -10.90 8.23 4.72
CA ALA A 750 -10.57 6.97 5.38
C ALA A 750 -9.29 6.33 4.81
N SER A 751 -9.02 6.48 3.51
CA SER A 751 -7.80 5.92 2.90
C SER A 751 -6.54 6.56 3.48
N VAL A 752 -6.55 7.87 3.68
CA VAL A 752 -5.41 8.60 4.28
C VAL A 752 -5.35 8.38 5.80
N LEU A 753 -6.51 8.49 6.47
CA LEU A 753 -6.61 8.30 7.92
C LEU A 753 -6.24 6.86 8.33
N GLY A 754 -6.66 5.85 7.58
CA GLY A 754 -6.39 4.45 7.87
C GLY A 754 -4.90 4.14 7.88
N MET A 755 -4.13 4.80 7.01
CA MET A 755 -2.69 4.70 7.02
C MET A 755 -2.08 5.32 8.29
N ALA A 756 -2.45 6.56 8.61
CA ALA A 756 -1.97 7.23 9.82
C ALA A 756 -2.28 6.42 11.09
N LEU A 757 -3.50 5.87 11.17
CA LEU A 757 -3.93 5.01 12.28
C LEU A 757 -3.16 3.68 12.33
N SER A 758 -2.84 3.08 11.18
CA SER A 758 -2.08 1.84 11.12
C SER A 758 -0.64 2.04 11.60
N ILE A 759 -0.01 3.16 11.24
CA ILE A 759 1.34 3.53 11.68
C ILE A 759 1.36 3.77 13.20
N GLU A 760 0.40 4.53 13.72
CA GLU A 760 0.39 4.95 15.14
C GLU A 760 -0.12 3.84 16.06
N PHE A 761 -1.18 3.11 15.68
CA PHE A 761 -1.89 2.19 16.56
C PHE A 761 -1.83 0.71 16.14
N GLY A 762 -1.29 0.42 14.96
CA GLY A 762 -1.25 -0.91 14.38
C GLY A 762 -2.45 -1.27 13.51
N ILE A 763 -2.26 -2.28 12.68
CA ILE A 763 -3.23 -2.73 11.67
C ILE A 763 -4.51 -3.30 12.33
N ALA A 764 -4.36 -4.06 13.41
CA ALA A 764 -5.50 -4.69 14.10
C ALA A 764 -6.51 -3.67 14.64
N ARG A 765 -6.01 -2.56 15.25
CA ARG A 765 -6.87 -1.51 15.79
C ARG A 765 -7.55 -0.71 14.68
N THR A 766 -6.86 -0.47 13.56
CA THR A 766 -7.42 0.19 12.37
C THR A 766 -8.55 -0.64 11.78
N TYR A 767 -8.39 -1.97 11.69
CA TYR A 767 -9.45 -2.89 11.28
C TYR A 767 -10.66 -2.83 12.21
N ALA A 768 -10.43 -2.87 13.52
CA ALA A 768 -11.51 -2.81 14.52
C ALA A 768 -12.31 -1.52 14.42
N LEU A 769 -11.64 -0.38 14.20
CA LEU A 769 -12.30 0.90 13.97
C LEU A 769 -13.16 0.86 12.69
N GLY A 770 -12.67 0.25 11.61
CA GLY A 770 -13.44 0.02 10.38
C GLY A 770 -14.73 -0.79 10.64
N ALA A 771 -14.65 -1.85 11.44
CA ALA A 771 -15.81 -2.64 11.83
C ALA A 771 -16.81 -1.83 12.69
N CYS A 772 -16.34 -0.93 13.56
CA CYS A 772 -17.21 -0.04 14.35
C CYS A 772 -18.08 0.89 13.48
N PHE A 773 -17.59 1.34 12.32
CA PHE A 773 -18.40 2.13 11.41
C PHE A 773 -19.61 1.35 10.86
N TYR A 774 -19.52 0.03 10.71
CA TYR A 774 -20.69 -0.77 10.34
C TYR A 774 -21.70 -0.92 11.47
N VAL A 775 -21.28 -0.82 12.74
CA VAL A 775 -22.21 -0.68 13.88
C VAL A 775 -22.96 0.65 13.79
N VAL A 776 -22.29 1.74 13.40
CA VAL A 776 -22.93 3.05 13.12
C VAL A 776 -23.96 2.90 11.98
N CYS A 777 -23.63 2.17 10.90
CA CYS A 777 -24.62 1.89 9.84
C CYS A 777 -25.87 1.20 10.37
N ALA A 778 -25.71 0.21 11.24
CA ALA A 778 -26.83 -0.48 11.88
C ALA A 778 -27.70 0.48 12.72
N ALA A 779 -27.07 1.34 13.52
CA ALA A 779 -27.75 2.34 14.34
C ALA A 779 -28.56 3.33 13.49
N MET A 780 -28.01 3.80 12.36
CA MET A 780 -28.70 4.74 11.46
C MET A 780 -29.96 4.11 10.79
N ILE A 781 -29.90 2.82 10.46
CA ILE A 781 -31.08 2.11 9.93
C ILE A 781 -32.19 2.01 11.02
N VAL A 782 -31.81 1.74 12.25
CA VAL A 782 -32.79 1.70 13.38
C VAL A 782 -33.40 3.08 13.61
N ALA A 783 -32.56 4.15 13.64
CA ALA A 783 -33.03 5.53 13.82
C ALA A 783 -34.02 5.95 12.71
N SER A 784 -33.72 5.64 11.42
CA SER A 784 -34.60 5.96 10.30
C SER A 784 -35.99 5.28 10.40
N ARG A 785 -36.06 4.07 10.98
CA ARG A 785 -37.35 3.38 11.20
C ARG A 785 -38.18 4.01 12.30
N GLN A 786 -37.53 4.55 13.33
CA GLN A 786 -38.26 5.24 14.40
C GLN A 786 -38.87 6.53 13.88
N VAL A 787 -38.17 7.29 13.06
CA VAL A 787 -38.70 8.52 12.43
C VAL A 787 -39.89 8.22 11.51
N ASN A 788 -39.82 7.14 10.71
CA ASN A 788 -40.95 6.72 9.86
C ASN A 788 -42.13 6.17 10.66
N ARG A 789 -41.94 5.66 11.88
CA ARG A 789 -43.02 5.20 12.78
C ARG A 789 -43.64 6.34 13.58
N ALA A 790 -42.85 7.34 13.97
CA ALA A 790 -43.35 8.53 14.67
C ALA A 790 -44.22 9.43 13.77
N SER A 791 -44.05 9.38 12.45
CA SER A 791 -44.93 10.01 11.48
C SER A 791 -46.24 9.23 11.21
N SER A 792 -46.42 8.09 11.84
CA SER A 792 -47.65 7.26 11.77
C SER A 792 -48.38 7.36 13.08
N PRO A 793 -49.64 7.90 13.15
CA PRO A 793 -50.34 8.17 14.40
C PRO A 793 -50.85 6.88 15.09
N GLY A 794 -49.95 6.09 15.66
CA GLY A 794 -50.43 4.83 16.31
C GLY A 794 -49.46 4.08 17.22
N LEU A 795 -48.19 4.48 17.37
CA LEU A 795 -47.22 3.62 18.04
C LEU A 795 -46.24 4.33 19.02
N ILE A 796 -46.68 5.33 19.75
CA ILE A 796 -45.86 6.02 20.78
C ILE A 796 -45.55 5.12 22.02
N ARG A 797 -46.18 3.95 22.17
CA ARG A 797 -46.04 3.15 23.40
C ARG A 797 -44.92 2.11 23.48
N ARG A 798 -44.20 1.78 22.39
CA ARG A 798 -43.15 0.73 22.42
C ARG A 798 -41.72 1.22 22.40
N SER A 799 -41.45 2.51 22.09
CA SER A 799 -40.07 3.04 22.04
C SER A 799 -39.46 3.36 23.41
N ILE A 800 -40.34 3.54 24.45
CA ILE A 800 -39.89 3.84 25.82
C ILE A 800 -39.21 2.63 26.49
N PHE A 801 -39.51 1.42 26.06
CA PHE A 801 -38.96 0.21 26.67
C PHE A 801 -37.48 -0.01 26.32
N PHE A 802 -37.07 0.21 25.07
CA PHE A 802 -35.68 0.00 24.64
C PHE A 802 -34.74 1.12 25.09
N ALA A 803 -35.21 2.38 25.13
CA ALA A 803 -34.47 3.49 25.70
C ALA A 803 -34.24 3.33 27.21
N ARG A 804 -35.21 2.75 27.94
CA ARG A 804 -35.07 2.39 29.37
C ARG A 804 -34.11 1.21 29.59
N LEU A 805 -34.05 0.25 28.66
CA LEU A 805 -33.09 -0.88 28.73
C LEU A 805 -31.62 -0.41 28.51
N LEU A 806 -31.40 0.47 27.53
CA LEU A 806 -30.09 1.06 27.28
C LEU A 806 -29.64 1.98 28.43
N ARG A 807 -30.54 2.79 29.00
CA ARG A 807 -30.22 3.60 30.18
C ARG A 807 -29.87 2.70 31.37
N ARG A 808 -30.65 1.63 31.65
CA ARG A 808 -30.32 0.69 32.71
C ARG A 808 -28.98 -0.01 32.52
N TRP A 809 -28.55 -0.26 31.26
CA TRP A 809 -27.25 -0.88 30.97
C TRP A 809 -26.09 0.10 31.11
N MET A 810 -26.31 1.37 30.82
CA MET A 810 -25.34 2.44 31.04
C MET A 810 -25.23 2.81 32.53
N ASP A 811 -26.36 2.90 33.24
CA ASP A 811 -26.40 3.20 34.68
C ASP A 811 -25.83 2.04 35.56
N ALA A 812 -25.84 0.79 35.08
CA ALA A 812 -25.23 -0.34 35.75
C ALA A 812 -23.70 -0.36 35.74
N ARG A 813 -23.06 0.45 34.88
CA ARG A 813 -21.60 0.58 34.80
C ARG A 813 -21.01 1.79 35.50
N VAL A 814 -21.83 2.65 36.09
CA VAL A 814 -21.39 3.84 36.86
C VAL A 814 -21.94 3.71 38.28
N LYS A 815 -21.47 2.72 39.03
CA LYS A 815 -21.47 2.76 40.50
C LYS A 815 -20.01 2.74 40.94
N PRO A 816 -19.50 3.83 41.55
CA PRO A 816 -18.21 3.81 42.22
C PRO A 816 -18.31 2.93 43.45
N ALA A 817 -17.35 2.05 43.64
CA ALA A 817 -17.06 1.38 44.90
C ALA A 817 -16.53 2.42 45.90
N HIS A 818 -17.43 3.02 46.69
CA HIS A 818 -17.09 3.75 47.90
C HIS A 818 -18.33 3.63 48.79
N ASP A 819 -18.25 2.73 49.81
CA ASP A 819 -18.59 2.94 51.24
C ASP A 819 -18.61 1.58 51.95
N GLU A 820 -17.50 1.25 52.56
CA GLU A 820 -17.41 0.41 53.74
C GLU A 820 -16.16 0.78 54.51
N ARG A 821 -16.30 1.78 55.40
CA ARG A 821 -15.51 1.91 56.63
C ARG A 821 -15.90 3.23 57.35
N GLN A 822 -16.93 3.18 58.17
CA GLN A 822 -17.00 3.96 59.42
C GLN A 822 -18.12 3.35 60.27
N GLY A 823 -17.76 2.53 61.18
CA GLY A 823 -18.56 2.02 62.24
C GLY A 823 -17.79 2.16 63.56
N ALA A 824 -18.35 2.93 64.43
CA ALA A 824 -18.18 2.92 65.90
C ALA A 824 -16.87 3.41 66.51
N ILE A 825 -16.98 4.56 67.12
CA ILE A 825 -16.59 4.76 68.57
C ILE A 825 -17.35 5.98 69.06
N THR A 826 -18.23 5.78 70.02
CA THR A 826 -18.73 6.69 71.05
C THR A 826 -18.31 6.12 72.40
N PRO A 827 -18.32 6.87 73.51
CA PRO A 827 -18.72 8.24 73.75
C PRO A 827 -17.57 9.18 73.90
#